data_e0b20b02c86078084f73253874829460
#
_entry.id   e0b20b02c86078084f73253874829460
#
_cell.length_a   1.000
_cell.length_b   1.000
_cell.length_c   1.000
_cell.angle_alpha   90.00
_cell.angle_beta   90.00
_cell.angle_gamma   90.00
#
_symmetry.space_group_name_H-M   'P 1'
#
loop_
_entity.id
_entity.type
_entity.pdbx_description
1 polymer ?
#
loop_
_entity_poly.entity_id
_entity_poly.type
_entity_poly.pdbx_seq_one_letter_code
_entity_poly.pdbx_strand_id
1 'polypeptide(L)'
;MTSRPAQTATISSFLASSSAEPSALLIEGEPGIGKTTLWLAAVERARERGFRILAARAAAAESVLAYTVLADLFDDVDAALWPELPEPQRVAVDQVLLRADHGTPTDQRAVAAAFLSVIERLSDNGPVLLAIDDVQWLDASTTHVVAFAARRLSGPVGVLGSVRTHDGGASAAWLQMSRPDAVNRLRLHPMGIQDLHTAVSARLHRSFSRPTIGRIHEISGGNPFYAIELARTIDERVPGVETTLPRTLAELVRARIGKLDPDVGEAMLAASCMSTPTVELVSKATISDDDRVVELLELAEGKGIISIDGNRIHFAHPLLARGVYTEATPAERRAMHRRLADIVDEPELRARHLALAAIRGDDLTLRALDKAAESARLRGAPVAAAELTDLAIGLGGDTVHRRLQSATHHFDAGNRTRAAAMLESAIGELAPCDLRAEALSRLAVVRLYDEGFFEVVRLLERALTEVEDNEPLRVGMLIMLAYAQIHANQAETSLQNAQLAVIGAEPLGLAHLRSVALGMQVTVRFMRGHGIDEASLRRALELEDPAAAFTPLVFRPTVQHALLLDWSGRLEQAHVELQRIRRRCMERGEEGEHVFISFQVGVNAMRRGDFVEAGLVAEEAMEQARQLGGDTALFLATSLRAQLAPYAGRELDARRAIDAAMEISRRTGSFRLAERVVGALGFLELSLGRHEASFAALQPLVARFDPESSPTELPNAGFLPDAIEALVALGRLTQAEPLIEALERNGRRLDRPWMLAVGARGRAMMLAALGDLDAGSEAAKRAMAEHDRLAMPFERARTQLLLGQLQRRLRRKEAASASLQEAFGVFEELRIPLWADRARAELVRAKVRPHRSGELTPSELRVAELAASGMKNRDVATALFISPKTVEANLARVYQKLGIKSRAELGRHMRPPNE
;
A
#
# COMPACT_ATOMS: atom_id res chain seq x y z
N MET A 1 2.15 -30.41 32.64
CA MET A 1 3.17 -29.42 32.19
C MET A 1 4.39 -30.17 31.69
N THR A 2 4.63 -30.23 30.41
CA THR A 2 5.85 -30.86 29.86
C THR A 2 7.03 -29.93 30.13
N SER A 3 8.00 -30.47 30.87
CA SER A 3 9.22 -29.76 31.26
C SER A 3 10.13 -29.56 30.05
N ARG A 4 9.97 -28.42 29.40
CA ARG A 4 10.87 -27.91 28.34
C ARG A 4 11.40 -26.53 28.77
N PRO A 5 12.31 -26.41 29.71
CA PRO A 5 12.72 -25.13 30.32
C PRO A 5 13.30 -24.12 29.31
N ALA A 6 14.07 -24.60 28.33
CA ALA A 6 14.65 -23.73 27.29
C ALA A 6 13.59 -23.11 26.41
N GLN A 7 12.58 -23.89 25.98
CA GLN A 7 11.46 -23.41 25.15
C GLN A 7 10.58 -22.42 25.93
N THR A 8 10.39 -22.69 27.22
CA THR A 8 9.67 -21.81 28.15
C THR A 8 10.37 -20.44 28.31
N ALA A 9 11.70 -20.42 28.37
CA ALA A 9 12.50 -19.20 28.42
C ALA A 9 12.36 -18.38 27.12
N THR A 10 12.40 -19.04 25.95
CA THR A 10 12.20 -18.40 24.65
C THR A 10 10.82 -17.74 24.55
N ILE A 11 9.75 -18.43 24.98
CA ILE A 11 8.39 -17.87 25.01
C ILE A 11 8.34 -16.65 25.96
N SER A 12 8.98 -16.72 27.11
CA SER A 12 9.01 -15.63 28.08
C SER A 12 9.73 -14.40 27.54
N SER A 13 10.83 -14.60 26.81
CA SER A 13 11.56 -13.54 26.11
C SER A 13 10.74 -12.92 24.99
N PHE A 14 10.09 -13.74 24.17
CA PHE A 14 9.17 -13.28 23.11
C PHE A 14 8.05 -12.40 23.68
N LEU A 15 7.35 -12.85 24.72
CA LEU A 15 6.27 -12.07 25.34
C LEU A 15 6.78 -10.76 25.96
N ALA A 16 8.00 -10.75 26.50
CA ALA A 16 8.63 -9.53 27.01
C ALA A 16 8.94 -8.53 25.87
N SER A 17 9.44 -9.00 24.73
CA SER A 17 9.67 -8.15 23.54
C SER A 17 8.36 -7.64 22.97
N SER A 18 7.35 -8.51 22.84
CA SER A 18 6.03 -8.18 22.27
C SER A 18 5.25 -7.16 23.10
N SER A 19 5.55 -7.00 24.38
CA SER A 19 4.92 -5.98 25.23
C SER A 19 5.45 -4.56 24.99
N ALA A 20 6.51 -4.38 24.19
CA ALA A 20 7.09 -3.09 23.86
C ALA A 20 7.05 -2.79 22.36
N GLU A 21 7.35 -3.78 21.53
CA GLU A 21 7.50 -3.63 20.08
C GLU A 21 6.95 -4.85 19.35
N PRO A 22 6.52 -4.69 18.08
CA PRO A 22 6.04 -5.81 17.29
C PRO A 22 7.09 -6.90 17.14
N SER A 23 6.73 -8.14 17.47
CA SER A 23 7.61 -9.30 17.31
C SER A 23 6.82 -10.56 16.98
N ALA A 24 7.45 -11.54 16.35
CA ALA A 24 6.84 -12.80 16.00
C ALA A 24 7.64 -14.00 16.54
N LEU A 25 6.92 -15.07 16.93
CA LEU A 25 7.49 -16.37 17.28
C LEU A 25 6.81 -17.49 16.51
N LEU A 26 7.57 -18.22 15.69
CA LEU A 26 7.12 -19.40 14.98
C LEU A 26 7.64 -20.67 15.66
N ILE A 27 6.72 -21.51 16.13
CA ILE A 27 7.03 -22.83 16.72
C ILE A 27 7.02 -23.86 15.59
N GLU A 28 8.20 -24.34 15.23
CA GLU A 28 8.41 -25.27 14.11
C GLU A 28 8.66 -26.70 14.58
N GLY A 29 8.18 -27.69 13.83
CA GLY A 29 8.50 -29.09 14.11
C GLY A 29 7.59 -30.07 13.36
N GLU A 30 7.91 -31.35 13.48
CA GLU A 30 7.17 -32.46 12.87
C GLU A 30 5.74 -32.58 13.40
N PRO A 31 4.83 -33.20 12.64
CA PRO A 31 3.49 -33.56 13.14
C PRO A 31 3.58 -34.39 14.43
N GLY A 32 2.80 -34.03 15.45
CA GLY A 32 2.76 -34.80 16.70
C GLY A 32 3.89 -34.50 17.70
N ILE A 33 4.84 -33.59 17.39
CA ILE A 33 5.99 -33.27 18.26
C ILE A 33 5.63 -32.44 19.51
N GLY A 34 4.39 -31.91 19.59
CA GLY A 34 3.89 -31.13 20.71
C GLY A 34 3.85 -29.61 20.48
N LYS A 35 3.78 -29.13 19.24
CA LYS A 35 3.68 -27.70 18.88
C LYS A 35 2.44 -27.05 19.50
N THR A 36 1.27 -27.61 19.27
CA THR A 36 -0.01 -27.11 19.81
C THR A 36 -0.01 -27.05 21.33
N THR A 37 0.60 -28.03 22.00
CA THR A 37 0.72 -28.02 23.47
C THR A 37 1.56 -26.84 23.96
N LEU A 38 2.65 -26.54 23.27
CA LEU A 38 3.53 -25.43 23.61
C LEU A 38 2.88 -24.08 23.24
N TRP A 39 2.16 -24.03 22.12
CA TRP A 39 1.39 -22.88 21.67
C TRP A 39 0.31 -22.51 22.71
N LEU A 40 -0.49 -23.49 23.17
CA LEU A 40 -1.48 -23.30 24.25
C LEU A 40 -0.84 -22.78 25.55
N ALA A 41 0.31 -23.33 25.94
CA ALA A 41 1.03 -22.86 27.11
C ALA A 41 1.55 -21.42 26.95
N ALA A 42 1.90 -21.02 25.72
CA ALA A 42 2.32 -19.66 25.44
C ALA A 42 1.14 -18.68 25.47
N VAL A 43 -0.02 -19.07 24.93
CA VAL A 43 -1.27 -18.29 24.99
C VAL A 43 -1.70 -18.05 26.43
N GLU A 44 -1.71 -19.11 27.28
CA GLU A 44 -2.10 -18.98 28.68
C GLU A 44 -1.15 -18.05 29.44
N ARG A 45 0.17 -18.19 29.21
CA ARG A 45 1.17 -17.31 29.83
C ARG A 45 1.06 -15.86 29.35
N ALA A 46 0.63 -15.62 28.11
CA ALA A 46 0.34 -14.27 27.63
C ALA A 46 -0.89 -13.68 28.34
N ARG A 47 -1.93 -14.52 28.55
CA ARG A 47 -3.13 -14.11 29.32
C ARG A 47 -2.78 -13.72 30.75
N GLU A 48 -1.94 -14.53 31.44
CA GLU A 48 -1.43 -14.22 32.78
C GLU A 48 -0.66 -12.88 32.82
N ARG A 49 -0.06 -12.46 31.71
CA ARG A 49 0.68 -11.19 31.58
C ARG A 49 -0.18 -10.00 31.09
N GLY A 50 -1.48 -10.20 30.99
CA GLY A 50 -2.41 -9.13 30.60
C GLY A 50 -2.48 -8.83 29.10
N PHE A 51 -2.01 -9.74 28.24
CA PHE A 51 -2.21 -9.61 26.81
C PHE A 51 -3.68 -9.82 26.46
N ARG A 52 -4.19 -8.99 25.56
CA ARG A 52 -5.41 -9.29 24.83
C ARG A 52 -5.10 -10.38 23.80
N ILE A 53 -5.84 -11.48 23.83
CA ILE A 53 -5.59 -12.62 22.97
C ILE A 53 -6.60 -12.63 21.82
N LEU A 54 -6.11 -12.74 20.60
CA LEU A 54 -6.86 -13.11 19.40
C LEU A 54 -6.32 -14.46 18.95
N ALA A 55 -7.07 -15.51 19.14
CA ALA A 55 -6.60 -16.88 18.93
C ALA A 55 -7.46 -17.65 17.93
N ALA A 56 -6.82 -18.32 16.97
CA ALA A 56 -7.49 -19.20 16.04
C ALA A 56 -6.67 -20.46 15.74
N ARG A 57 -7.35 -21.51 15.31
CA ARG A 57 -6.72 -22.76 14.89
C ARG A 57 -7.09 -23.09 13.46
N ALA A 58 -6.13 -23.04 12.57
CA ALA A 58 -6.34 -23.35 11.18
C ALA A 58 -6.46 -24.86 10.97
N ALA A 59 -7.46 -25.29 10.19
CA ALA A 59 -7.68 -26.70 9.85
C ALA A 59 -7.50 -26.94 8.35
N ALA A 60 -7.01 -28.13 7.99
CA ALA A 60 -6.79 -28.48 6.58
C ALA A 60 -8.07 -28.42 5.72
N ALA A 61 -9.24 -28.72 6.31
CA ALA A 61 -10.53 -28.63 5.63
C ALA A 61 -10.97 -27.17 5.37
N GLU A 62 -10.48 -26.23 6.17
CA GLU A 62 -10.82 -24.79 6.11
C GLU A 62 -9.87 -24.01 5.21
N SER A 63 -8.70 -24.57 4.89
CA SER A 63 -7.67 -23.89 4.09
C SER A 63 -8.11 -23.41 2.71
N VAL A 64 -9.28 -23.86 2.28
CA VAL A 64 -9.91 -23.51 1.00
C VAL A 64 -11.08 -22.55 1.13
N LEU A 65 -11.50 -22.21 2.36
CA LEU A 65 -12.62 -21.30 2.64
C LEU A 65 -12.06 -19.92 3.00
N ALA A 66 -12.44 -18.92 2.22
CA ALA A 66 -11.94 -17.58 2.43
C ALA A 66 -12.34 -17.00 3.79
N TYR A 67 -11.37 -16.46 4.52
CA TYR A 67 -11.54 -15.73 5.77
C TYR A 67 -12.06 -16.52 6.98
N THR A 68 -12.10 -17.84 6.95
CA THR A 68 -12.61 -18.63 8.09
C THR A 68 -11.80 -18.35 9.36
N VAL A 69 -10.47 -18.48 9.27
CA VAL A 69 -9.58 -18.21 10.41
C VAL A 69 -9.61 -16.73 10.81
N LEU A 70 -9.80 -15.83 9.84
CA LEU A 70 -9.93 -14.40 10.13
C LEU A 70 -11.23 -14.11 10.90
N ALA A 71 -12.33 -14.77 10.57
CA ALA A 71 -13.59 -14.67 11.30
C ALA A 71 -13.42 -15.12 12.76
N ASP A 72 -12.74 -16.27 12.97
CA ASP A 72 -12.43 -16.75 14.34
C ASP A 72 -11.60 -15.73 15.14
N LEU A 73 -10.63 -15.06 14.49
CA LEU A 73 -9.84 -14.00 15.15
C LEU A 73 -10.68 -12.77 15.51
N PHE A 74 -11.74 -12.49 14.76
CA PHE A 74 -12.67 -11.39 15.05
C PHE A 74 -13.71 -11.74 16.10
N ASP A 75 -14.02 -13.02 16.35
CA ASP A 75 -15.01 -13.44 17.37
C ASP A 75 -14.65 -12.97 18.78
N ASP A 76 -13.36 -12.87 19.09
CA ASP A 76 -12.83 -12.35 20.36
C ASP A 76 -12.82 -10.81 20.45
N VAL A 77 -13.25 -10.09 19.40
CA VAL A 77 -13.24 -8.63 19.34
C VAL A 77 -14.57 -8.05 19.81
N ASP A 78 -14.53 -7.06 20.69
CA ASP A 78 -15.72 -6.37 21.18
C ASP A 78 -16.46 -5.67 20.01
N ALA A 79 -17.75 -5.96 19.89
CA ALA A 79 -18.60 -5.36 18.86
C ALA A 79 -18.68 -3.82 18.94
N ALA A 80 -18.36 -3.23 20.08
CA ALA A 80 -18.29 -1.77 20.26
C ALA A 80 -17.19 -1.10 19.42
N LEU A 81 -16.19 -1.85 18.95
CA LEU A 81 -15.13 -1.35 18.08
C LEU A 81 -15.56 -1.15 16.61
N TRP A 82 -16.56 -1.88 16.15
CA TRP A 82 -16.98 -1.83 14.74
C TRP A 82 -17.45 -0.45 14.27
N PRO A 83 -18.28 0.29 15.03
CA PRO A 83 -18.70 1.64 14.63
C PRO A 83 -17.58 2.66 14.52
N GLU A 84 -16.43 2.42 15.15
CA GLU A 84 -15.28 3.33 15.14
C GLU A 84 -14.42 3.17 13.88
N LEU A 85 -14.58 2.06 13.15
CA LEU A 85 -13.87 1.84 11.90
C LEU A 85 -14.42 2.73 10.78
N PRO A 86 -13.58 3.14 9.81
CA PRO A 86 -14.03 3.75 8.57
C PRO A 86 -15.07 2.88 7.84
N GLU A 87 -16.01 3.51 7.15
CA GLU A 87 -17.10 2.79 6.47
C GLU A 87 -16.62 1.63 5.57
N PRO A 88 -15.58 1.78 4.71
CA PRO A 88 -15.11 0.66 3.88
C PRO A 88 -14.62 -0.52 4.70
N GLN A 89 -14.02 -0.25 5.87
CA GLN A 89 -13.50 -1.28 6.78
C GLN A 89 -14.64 -1.98 7.54
N ARG A 90 -15.69 -1.25 7.94
CA ARG A 90 -16.88 -1.86 8.54
C ARG A 90 -17.56 -2.84 7.57
N VAL A 91 -17.78 -2.40 6.32
CA VAL A 91 -18.34 -3.26 5.27
C VAL A 91 -17.47 -4.51 5.09
N ALA A 92 -16.14 -4.36 5.11
CA ALA A 92 -15.23 -5.48 4.98
C ALA A 92 -15.34 -6.47 6.17
N VAL A 93 -15.46 -5.98 7.41
CA VAL A 93 -15.68 -6.82 8.59
C VAL A 93 -17.02 -7.55 8.51
N ASP A 94 -18.09 -6.86 8.13
CA ASP A 94 -19.41 -7.45 8.00
C ASP A 94 -19.44 -8.57 6.93
N GLN A 95 -18.66 -8.43 5.85
CA GLN A 95 -18.49 -9.45 4.82
C GLN A 95 -17.68 -10.65 5.33
N VAL A 96 -16.64 -10.44 6.13
CA VAL A 96 -15.85 -11.52 6.75
C VAL A 96 -16.70 -12.31 7.74
N LEU A 97 -17.49 -11.62 8.56
CA LEU A 97 -18.36 -12.22 9.59
C LEU A 97 -19.70 -12.71 9.03
N LEU A 98 -19.92 -12.64 7.72
CA LEU A 98 -21.16 -13.04 7.05
C LEU A 98 -22.42 -12.36 7.63
N ARG A 99 -22.27 -11.11 8.10
CA ARG A 99 -23.37 -10.32 8.69
C ARG A 99 -24.07 -9.41 7.68
N ALA A 100 -23.43 -9.16 6.53
CA ALA A 100 -24.01 -8.32 5.48
C ALA A 100 -24.89 -9.14 4.55
N ASP A 101 -26.05 -8.59 4.18
CA ASP A 101 -26.81 -9.08 3.02
C ASP A 101 -25.95 -8.95 1.76
N HIS A 102 -26.09 -9.89 0.82
CA HIS A 102 -25.22 -10.16 -0.34
C HIS A 102 -25.10 -9.00 -1.37
N GLY A 103 -25.04 -7.74 -0.95
CA GLY A 103 -25.20 -6.58 -1.85
C GLY A 103 -24.03 -5.60 -1.96
N THR A 104 -23.20 -5.46 -0.95
CA THR A 104 -22.13 -4.45 -0.97
C THR A 104 -20.77 -5.12 -1.22
N PRO A 105 -20.18 -4.97 -2.41
CA PRO A 105 -18.88 -5.57 -2.70
C PRO A 105 -17.77 -4.93 -1.84
N THR A 106 -16.83 -5.74 -1.38
CA THR A 106 -15.63 -5.29 -0.70
C THR A 106 -14.38 -5.74 -1.44
N ASP A 107 -13.24 -5.14 -1.11
CA ASP A 107 -11.92 -5.49 -1.65
C ASP A 107 -11.09 -6.19 -0.56
N GLN A 108 -10.26 -7.15 -0.94
CA GLN A 108 -9.32 -7.83 -0.04
C GLN A 108 -8.44 -6.86 0.74
N ARG A 109 -8.11 -5.74 0.12
CA ARG A 109 -7.31 -4.67 0.73
C ARG A 109 -8.05 -3.98 1.87
N ALA A 110 -9.34 -3.74 1.71
CA ALA A 110 -10.19 -3.18 2.78
C ALA A 110 -10.31 -4.13 3.97
N VAL A 111 -10.39 -5.45 3.72
CA VAL A 111 -10.36 -6.48 4.78
C VAL A 111 -9.02 -6.43 5.52
N ALA A 112 -7.91 -6.34 4.80
CA ALA A 112 -6.59 -6.27 5.41
C ALA A 112 -6.36 -4.98 6.21
N ALA A 113 -6.84 -3.84 5.70
CA ALA A 113 -6.80 -2.56 6.42
C ALA A 113 -7.70 -2.59 7.68
N ALA A 114 -8.88 -3.21 7.60
CA ALA A 114 -9.77 -3.36 8.75
C ALA A 114 -9.10 -4.20 9.86
N PHE A 115 -8.48 -5.32 9.50
CA PHE A 115 -7.79 -6.17 10.45
C PHE A 115 -6.63 -5.43 11.14
N LEU A 116 -5.82 -4.71 10.38
CA LEU A 116 -4.75 -3.87 10.94
C LEU A 116 -5.32 -2.82 11.90
N SER A 117 -6.33 -2.07 11.48
CA SER A 117 -6.96 -1.03 12.31
C SER A 117 -7.55 -1.59 13.61
N VAL A 118 -8.10 -2.79 13.58
CA VAL A 118 -8.59 -3.48 14.80
C VAL A 118 -7.44 -3.78 15.75
N ILE A 119 -6.33 -4.36 15.23
CA ILE A 119 -5.17 -4.68 16.07
C ILE A 119 -4.57 -3.41 16.68
N GLU A 120 -4.42 -2.34 15.91
CA GLU A 120 -3.89 -1.06 16.39
C GLU A 120 -4.74 -0.49 17.51
N ARG A 121 -6.06 -0.41 17.35
CA ARG A 121 -6.97 0.05 18.42
C ARG A 121 -6.93 -0.82 19.67
N LEU A 122 -6.81 -2.13 19.51
CA LEU A 122 -6.66 -3.02 20.66
C LEU A 122 -5.32 -2.78 21.37
N SER A 123 -4.25 -2.51 20.62
CA SER A 123 -2.92 -2.26 21.15
C SER A 123 -2.78 -0.92 21.87
N ASP A 124 -3.63 0.06 21.58
CA ASP A 124 -3.71 1.33 22.33
C ASP A 124 -4.11 1.11 23.80
N ASN A 125 -4.84 0.04 24.08
CA ASN A 125 -5.35 -0.29 25.42
C ASN A 125 -4.49 -1.34 26.15
N GLY A 126 -3.41 -1.85 25.56
CA GLY A 126 -2.53 -2.83 26.15
C GLY A 126 -1.95 -3.83 25.14
N PRO A 127 -1.04 -4.71 25.56
CA PRO A 127 -0.39 -5.62 24.63
C PRO A 127 -1.37 -6.63 24.02
N VAL A 128 -1.23 -6.88 22.71
CA VAL A 128 -2.07 -7.81 21.92
C VAL A 128 -1.23 -9.00 21.49
N LEU A 129 -1.78 -10.22 21.60
CA LEU A 129 -1.22 -11.43 21.02
C LEU A 129 -2.13 -11.98 19.94
N LEU A 130 -1.67 -11.97 18.71
CA LEU A 130 -2.26 -12.69 17.59
C LEU A 130 -1.68 -14.11 17.58
N ALA A 131 -2.49 -15.12 17.91
CA ALA A 131 -2.05 -16.49 18.07
C ALA A 131 -2.75 -17.43 17.08
N ILE A 132 -1.98 -18.02 16.15
CA ILE A 132 -2.52 -18.91 15.11
C ILE A 132 -1.82 -20.26 15.19
N ASP A 133 -2.60 -21.32 15.46
CA ASP A 133 -2.08 -22.70 15.44
C ASP A 133 -2.17 -23.26 14.02
N ASP A 134 -1.17 -24.07 13.62
CA ASP A 134 -1.07 -24.75 12.32
C ASP A 134 -1.19 -23.77 11.10
N VAL A 135 -0.40 -22.68 11.08
CA VAL A 135 -0.44 -21.61 10.05
C VAL A 135 -0.31 -22.11 8.60
N GLN A 136 0.18 -23.34 8.37
CA GLN A 136 0.23 -23.94 7.03
C GLN A 136 -1.16 -24.28 6.45
N TRP A 137 -2.21 -24.22 7.26
CA TRP A 137 -3.60 -24.44 6.87
C TRP A 137 -4.42 -23.16 6.76
N LEU A 138 -3.76 -22.00 6.87
CA LEU A 138 -4.43 -20.74 6.57
C LEU A 138 -4.89 -20.73 5.12
N ASP A 139 -6.12 -20.27 4.90
CA ASP A 139 -6.59 -19.94 3.56
C ASP A 139 -5.76 -18.78 2.97
N ALA A 140 -5.70 -18.70 1.65
CA ALA A 140 -4.88 -17.72 0.97
C ALA A 140 -5.32 -16.27 1.24
N SER A 141 -6.62 -16.02 1.43
CA SER A 141 -7.16 -14.68 1.73
C SER A 141 -6.77 -14.23 3.15
N THR A 142 -6.92 -15.10 4.17
CA THR A 142 -6.44 -14.83 5.53
C THR A 142 -4.92 -14.68 5.58
N THR A 143 -4.18 -15.52 4.84
CA THR A 143 -2.72 -15.42 4.73
C THR A 143 -2.31 -14.04 4.22
N HIS A 144 -2.98 -13.53 3.20
CA HIS A 144 -2.73 -12.18 2.67
C HIS A 144 -3.00 -11.10 3.70
N VAL A 145 -4.13 -11.17 4.41
CA VAL A 145 -4.53 -10.20 5.44
C VAL A 145 -3.52 -10.18 6.60
N VAL A 146 -3.14 -11.35 7.12
CA VAL A 146 -2.15 -11.45 8.22
C VAL A 146 -0.77 -10.99 7.77
N ALA A 147 -0.35 -11.34 6.54
CA ALA A 147 0.92 -10.88 5.98
C ALA A 147 0.95 -9.36 5.77
N PHE A 148 -0.16 -8.78 5.32
CA PHE A 148 -0.33 -7.33 5.20
C PHE A 148 -0.18 -6.64 6.56
N ALA A 149 -0.92 -7.11 7.57
CA ALA A 149 -0.88 -6.55 8.92
C ALA A 149 0.51 -6.70 9.55
N ALA A 150 1.12 -7.89 9.50
CA ALA A 150 2.41 -8.18 10.13
C ALA A 150 3.52 -7.21 9.69
N ARG A 151 3.54 -6.80 8.42
CA ARG A 151 4.52 -5.83 7.90
C ARG A 151 4.31 -4.41 8.41
N ARG A 152 3.14 -4.09 8.98
CA ARG A 152 2.71 -2.73 9.37
C ARG A 152 2.41 -2.59 10.84
N LEU A 153 2.44 -3.69 11.60
CA LEU A 153 2.21 -3.64 13.04
C LEU A 153 3.09 -2.61 13.71
N SER A 154 2.50 -1.85 14.59
CA SER A 154 3.14 -0.89 15.49
C SER A 154 2.70 -1.14 16.94
N GLY A 155 3.43 -0.62 17.91
CA GLY A 155 3.07 -0.79 19.33
C GLY A 155 3.29 -2.21 19.88
N PRO A 156 2.69 -2.55 21.02
CA PRO A 156 2.93 -3.78 21.76
C PRO A 156 2.12 -4.97 21.19
N VAL A 157 2.57 -5.52 20.06
CA VAL A 157 1.88 -6.64 19.37
C VAL A 157 2.79 -7.83 19.19
N GLY A 158 2.34 -9.00 19.62
CA GLY A 158 2.99 -10.29 19.39
C GLY A 158 2.26 -11.13 18.35
N VAL A 159 2.99 -11.80 17.45
CA VAL A 159 2.45 -12.80 16.54
C VAL A 159 3.02 -14.17 16.91
N LEU A 160 2.17 -15.10 17.32
CA LEU A 160 2.54 -16.46 17.70
C LEU A 160 1.96 -17.46 16.70
N GLY A 161 2.81 -18.14 15.95
CA GLY A 161 2.39 -19.18 15.02
C GLY A 161 2.98 -20.55 15.34
N SER A 162 2.27 -21.63 15.01
CA SER A 162 2.84 -22.95 14.89
C SER A 162 2.84 -23.43 13.44
N VAL A 163 3.90 -24.13 13.03
CA VAL A 163 4.08 -24.58 11.64
C VAL A 163 4.72 -25.96 11.57
N ARG A 164 4.31 -26.76 10.59
CA ARG A 164 4.91 -28.06 10.31
C ARG A 164 6.15 -27.90 9.45
N THR A 165 7.24 -28.54 9.86
CA THR A 165 8.43 -28.68 9.01
C THR A 165 8.21 -29.84 8.05
N HIS A 166 8.36 -29.58 6.74
CA HIS A 166 8.45 -30.61 5.69
C HIS A 166 9.83 -30.48 5.02
N ASP A 167 10.37 -31.60 4.53
CA ASP A 167 11.57 -31.56 3.71
C ASP A 167 11.33 -30.73 2.45
N GLY A 168 11.81 -29.49 2.42
CA GLY A 168 11.79 -28.70 1.19
C GLY A 168 11.39 -27.24 1.28
N GLY A 169 11.09 -26.64 2.43
CA GLY A 169 10.87 -25.21 2.46
C GLY A 169 10.08 -24.66 3.65
N ALA A 170 10.33 -23.44 3.99
CA ALA A 170 9.66 -22.75 5.09
C ALA A 170 8.20 -22.41 4.72
N SER A 171 7.25 -23.19 5.23
CA SER A 171 5.80 -23.00 4.98
C SER A 171 5.20 -21.72 5.60
N ALA A 172 6.01 -20.87 6.21
CA ALA A 172 5.63 -19.57 6.77
C ALA A 172 6.58 -18.44 6.30
N ALA A 173 7.15 -18.56 5.08
CA ALA A 173 8.00 -17.51 4.49
C ALA A 173 7.24 -16.21 4.18
N TRP A 174 5.92 -16.28 4.10
CA TRP A 174 5.03 -15.13 3.92
C TRP A 174 4.95 -14.22 5.16
N LEU A 175 5.22 -14.74 6.36
CA LEU A 175 5.24 -13.94 7.59
C LEU A 175 6.53 -13.10 7.65
N GLN A 176 6.40 -11.85 7.32
CA GLN A 176 7.45 -10.85 7.37
C GLN A 176 6.99 -9.70 8.26
N MET A 177 7.86 -9.29 9.17
CA MET A 177 7.66 -8.10 10.00
C MET A 177 8.36 -6.90 9.37
N SER A 178 8.03 -5.68 9.80
CA SER A 178 8.74 -4.45 9.40
C SER A 178 10.25 -4.54 9.65
N ARG A 179 10.66 -5.25 10.72
CA ARG A 179 12.05 -5.60 11.00
C ARG A 179 12.26 -7.11 10.82
N PRO A 180 13.15 -7.53 9.92
CA PRO A 180 13.39 -8.96 9.67
C PRO A 180 13.85 -9.75 10.90
N ASP A 181 14.59 -9.11 11.83
CA ASP A 181 15.08 -9.67 13.09
C ASP A 181 13.99 -9.83 14.17
N ALA A 182 12.80 -9.24 13.95
CA ALA A 182 11.66 -9.41 14.85
C ALA A 182 10.99 -10.78 14.74
N VAL A 183 11.33 -11.62 13.73
CA VAL A 183 10.78 -12.97 13.55
C VAL A 183 11.70 -14.00 14.15
N ASN A 184 11.30 -14.57 15.28
CA ASN A 184 12.02 -15.65 15.97
C ASN A 184 11.45 -17.02 15.57
N ARG A 185 12.32 -18.02 15.44
CA ARG A 185 11.93 -19.40 15.13
C ARG A 185 12.37 -20.34 16.23
N LEU A 186 11.42 -21.07 16.79
CA LEU A 186 11.64 -22.09 17.82
C LEU A 186 11.41 -23.48 17.25
N ARG A 187 12.48 -24.15 16.89
CA ARG A 187 12.39 -25.51 16.36
C ARG A 187 12.30 -26.54 17.50
N LEU A 188 11.25 -27.38 17.46
CA LEU A 188 11.05 -28.47 18.40
C LEU A 188 11.75 -29.74 17.88
N HIS A 189 12.54 -30.34 18.75
CA HIS A 189 13.20 -31.60 18.50
C HIS A 189 12.48 -32.75 19.21
N PRO A 190 12.66 -34.02 18.76
CA PRO A 190 12.20 -35.20 19.48
C PRO A 190 12.56 -35.20 20.96
N MET A 191 11.71 -35.78 21.78
CA MET A 191 11.94 -35.87 23.22
C MET A 191 12.96 -36.94 23.55
N GLY A 192 13.81 -36.65 24.56
CA GLY A 192 14.65 -37.68 25.17
C GLY A 192 13.81 -38.70 25.95
N ILE A 193 14.38 -39.88 26.23
CA ILE A 193 13.68 -40.99 26.92
C ILE A 193 13.03 -40.54 28.23
N GLN A 194 13.69 -39.68 29.01
CA GLN A 194 13.21 -39.24 30.31
C GLN A 194 11.99 -38.33 30.23
N ASP A 195 12.04 -37.36 29.29
CA ASP A 195 10.93 -36.45 29.03
C ASP A 195 9.73 -37.17 28.39
N LEU A 196 10.03 -38.14 27.51
CA LEU A 196 9.02 -38.97 26.88
C LEU A 196 8.30 -39.85 27.90
N HIS A 197 9.06 -40.48 28.84
CA HIS A 197 8.47 -41.25 29.94
C HIS A 197 7.53 -40.40 30.81
N THR A 198 7.95 -39.18 31.13
CA THR A 198 7.13 -38.24 31.91
C THR A 198 5.85 -37.88 31.17
N ALA A 199 5.95 -37.56 29.86
CA ALA A 199 4.84 -37.18 29.02
C ALA A 199 3.82 -38.31 28.82
N VAL A 200 4.29 -39.55 28.55
CA VAL A 200 3.44 -40.73 28.35
C VAL A 200 2.75 -41.11 29.67
N SER A 201 3.51 -41.15 30.79
CA SER A 201 2.95 -41.50 32.09
C SER A 201 1.91 -40.50 32.58
N ALA A 202 2.16 -39.21 32.40
CA ALA A 202 1.18 -38.14 32.73
C ALA A 202 -0.10 -38.24 31.91
N ARG A 203 -0.02 -38.57 30.60
CA ARG A 203 -1.16 -38.64 29.73
C ARG A 203 -2.02 -39.88 29.90
N LEU A 204 -1.38 -41.03 30.24
CA LEU A 204 -2.06 -42.31 30.42
C LEU A 204 -2.34 -42.63 31.89
N HIS A 205 -1.94 -41.75 32.82
CA HIS A 205 -2.04 -41.95 34.27
C HIS A 205 -1.47 -43.26 34.75
N ARG A 206 -0.35 -43.71 34.10
CA ARG A 206 0.28 -44.98 34.34
C ARG A 206 1.80 -44.91 34.18
N SER A 207 2.52 -45.69 34.97
CA SER A 207 3.96 -45.82 34.87
C SER A 207 4.36 -46.99 34.01
N PHE A 208 5.40 -46.82 33.18
CA PHE A 208 5.96 -47.84 32.28
C PHE A 208 7.33 -48.25 32.73
N SER A 209 7.66 -49.54 32.50
CA SER A 209 9.02 -50.05 32.82
C SER A 209 10.07 -49.40 31.89
N ARG A 210 11.33 -49.27 32.38
CA ARG A 210 12.44 -48.72 31.56
C ARG A 210 12.64 -49.46 30.23
N PRO A 211 12.60 -50.80 30.15
CA PRO A 211 12.69 -51.48 28.86
C PRO A 211 11.53 -51.14 27.93
N THR A 212 10.30 -51.05 28.46
CA THR A 212 9.12 -50.71 27.66
C THR A 212 9.20 -49.31 27.10
N ILE A 213 9.56 -48.34 27.91
CA ILE A 213 9.69 -46.95 27.44
C ILE A 213 10.86 -46.75 26.48
N GLY A 214 11.97 -47.53 26.67
CA GLY A 214 13.10 -47.56 25.75
C GLY A 214 12.67 -48.03 24.34
N ARG A 215 11.86 -49.10 24.26
CA ARG A 215 11.33 -49.63 23.03
C ARG A 215 10.32 -48.68 22.37
N ILE A 216 9.46 -48.05 23.17
CA ILE A 216 8.55 -46.99 22.70
C ILE A 216 9.36 -45.81 22.11
N HIS A 217 10.40 -45.37 22.80
CA HIS A 217 11.27 -44.28 22.33
C HIS A 217 11.95 -44.62 20.99
N GLU A 218 12.49 -45.82 20.87
CA GLU A 218 13.16 -46.32 19.66
C GLU A 218 12.22 -46.34 18.46
N ILE A 219 11.00 -46.86 18.63
CA ILE A 219 9.99 -46.97 17.53
C ILE A 219 9.40 -45.58 17.19
N SER A 220 9.11 -44.75 18.20
CA SER A 220 8.53 -43.42 18.02
C SER A 220 9.54 -42.37 17.57
N GLY A 221 10.85 -42.66 17.64
CA GLY A 221 11.91 -41.69 17.41
C GLY A 221 11.84 -40.50 18.36
N GLY A 222 11.24 -40.66 19.54
CA GLY A 222 11.03 -39.58 20.51
C GLY A 222 9.86 -38.65 20.19
N ASN A 223 9.01 -38.96 19.22
CA ASN A 223 7.80 -38.23 18.93
C ASN A 223 6.71 -38.53 19.98
N PRO A 224 6.27 -37.54 20.80
CA PRO A 224 5.40 -37.81 21.92
C PRO A 224 4.00 -38.32 21.53
N PHE A 225 3.42 -37.86 20.42
CA PHE A 225 2.14 -38.35 19.95
C PHE A 225 2.25 -39.81 19.53
N TYR A 226 3.28 -40.17 18.77
CA TYR A 226 3.50 -41.53 18.35
C TYR A 226 3.79 -42.45 19.56
N ALA A 227 4.56 -41.97 20.52
CA ALA A 227 4.83 -42.71 21.73
C ALA A 227 3.60 -42.98 22.62
N ILE A 228 2.72 -41.99 22.77
CA ILE A 228 1.46 -42.14 23.52
C ILE A 228 0.55 -43.16 22.81
N GLU A 229 0.45 -43.10 21.48
CA GLU A 229 -0.36 -44.03 20.73
C GLU A 229 0.20 -45.46 20.78
N LEU A 230 1.54 -45.63 20.71
CA LEU A 230 2.17 -46.94 20.93
C LEU A 230 1.92 -47.45 22.34
N ALA A 231 2.03 -46.61 23.36
CA ALA A 231 1.80 -47.00 24.76
C ALA A 231 0.36 -47.44 25.00
N ARG A 232 -0.62 -46.85 24.35
CA ARG A 232 -2.04 -47.29 24.38
C ARG A 232 -2.23 -48.66 23.76
N THR A 233 -1.59 -48.94 22.62
CA THR A 233 -1.67 -50.27 21.96
C THR A 233 -1.06 -51.39 22.78
N ILE A 234 -0.08 -51.08 23.62
CA ILE A 234 0.50 -52.05 24.56
C ILE A 234 -0.47 -52.40 25.71
N ASP A 235 -1.34 -51.45 26.09
CA ASP A 235 -2.32 -51.60 27.17
C ASP A 235 -3.54 -52.44 26.77
N GLU A 236 -3.93 -52.45 25.51
CA GLU A 236 -5.06 -53.22 24.98
C GLU A 236 -4.75 -54.71 24.76
N ARG A 237 -3.52 -55.19 25.12
CA ARG A 237 -3.06 -56.55 24.81
C ARG A 237 -3.05 -57.47 26.00
N VAL A 238 -3.61 -58.65 25.81
CA VAL A 238 -3.57 -59.76 26.73
C VAL A 238 -2.10 -60.29 26.86
N PRO A 239 -1.57 -60.52 28.06
CA PRO A 239 -0.21 -61.04 28.23
C PRO A 239 -0.07 -62.43 27.56
N GLY A 240 0.85 -62.52 26.59
CA GLY A 240 1.22 -63.83 26.00
C GLY A 240 1.19 -63.93 24.47
N VAL A 241 0.84 -62.90 23.73
CA VAL A 241 0.82 -62.95 22.24
C VAL A 241 1.86 -61.96 21.71
N GLU A 242 2.93 -62.44 21.10
CA GLU A 242 3.91 -61.65 20.34
C GLU A 242 3.28 -61.16 19.04
N THR A 243 2.66 -60.02 19.07
CA THR A 243 2.22 -59.32 17.89
C THR A 243 3.19 -58.18 17.56
N THR A 244 3.62 -58.08 16.32
CA THR A 244 4.51 -57.04 15.80
C THR A 244 3.88 -55.66 16.00
N LEU A 245 4.59 -54.77 16.74
CA LEU A 245 4.18 -53.37 16.91
C LEU A 245 4.25 -52.66 15.56
N PRO A 246 3.25 -51.77 15.26
CA PRO A 246 3.30 -50.92 14.04
C PRO A 246 4.63 -50.14 13.99
N ARG A 247 5.28 -50.17 12.83
CA ARG A 247 6.60 -49.55 12.64
C ARG A 247 6.52 -48.09 12.20
N THR A 248 5.34 -47.68 11.68
CA THR A 248 5.10 -46.33 11.23
C THR A 248 3.86 -45.74 11.87
N LEU A 249 3.84 -44.42 12.01
CA LEU A 249 2.67 -43.69 12.50
C LEU A 249 1.43 -43.89 11.61
N ALA A 250 1.64 -44.01 10.29
CA ALA A 250 0.56 -44.31 9.34
C ALA A 250 -0.07 -45.70 9.57
N GLU A 251 0.75 -46.73 9.82
CA GLU A 251 0.27 -48.07 10.16
C GLU A 251 -0.53 -48.08 11.47
N LEU A 252 -0.08 -47.31 12.46
CA LEU A 252 -0.75 -47.20 13.76
C LEU A 252 -2.13 -46.51 13.62
N VAL A 253 -2.18 -45.41 12.90
CA VAL A 253 -3.41 -44.68 12.60
C VAL A 253 -4.38 -45.60 11.83
N ARG A 254 -3.89 -46.31 10.80
CA ARG A 254 -4.67 -47.28 10.04
C ARG A 254 -5.20 -48.43 10.90
N ALA A 255 -4.37 -49.03 11.74
CA ALA A 255 -4.78 -50.12 12.65
C ALA A 255 -5.84 -49.69 13.67
N ARG A 256 -5.86 -48.40 14.02
CA ARG A 256 -6.85 -47.81 14.94
C ARG A 256 -8.18 -47.54 14.26
N ILE A 257 -8.16 -47.02 13.05
CA ILE A 257 -9.34 -46.70 12.24
C ILE A 257 -10.00 -47.98 11.71
N GLY A 258 -9.20 -48.96 11.22
CA GLY A 258 -9.72 -50.24 10.69
C GLY A 258 -10.42 -51.15 11.69
N LYS A 259 -10.43 -50.79 12.98
CA LYS A 259 -11.20 -51.48 14.04
C LYS A 259 -12.55 -50.78 14.37
N LEU A 260 -12.92 -49.75 13.57
CA LEU A 260 -14.21 -49.08 13.76
C LEU A 260 -15.34 -49.94 13.17
N ASP A 261 -16.48 -49.91 13.84
CA ASP A 261 -17.71 -50.38 13.27
C ASP A 261 -18.03 -49.57 11.99
N PRO A 262 -18.57 -50.17 10.94
CA PRO A 262 -18.93 -49.48 9.69
C PRO A 262 -19.76 -48.20 9.90
N ASP A 263 -20.75 -48.20 10.82
CA ASP A 263 -21.57 -47.05 11.13
C ASP A 263 -20.76 -45.94 11.79
N VAL A 264 -19.85 -46.28 12.72
CA VAL A 264 -18.91 -45.35 13.33
C VAL A 264 -17.93 -44.79 12.26
N GLY A 265 -17.48 -45.64 11.34
CA GLY A 265 -16.63 -45.27 10.22
C GLY A 265 -17.28 -44.22 9.31
N GLU A 266 -18.57 -44.39 9.01
CA GLU A 266 -19.33 -43.44 8.18
C GLU A 266 -19.52 -42.09 8.89
N ALA A 267 -19.87 -42.09 10.19
CA ALA A 267 -19.97 -40.88 10.98
C ALA A 267 -18.61 -40.12 11.05
N MET A 268 -17.51 -40.87 11.23
CA MET A 268 -16.14 -40.29 11.20
C MET A 268 -15.78 -39.77 9.83
N LEU A 269 -16.16 -40.45 8.73
CA LEU A 269 -15.96 -39.95 7.37
C LEU A 269 -16.69 -38.63 7.16
N ALA A 270 -17.98 -38.57 7.57
CA ALA A 270 -18.75 -37.32 7.51
C ALA A 270 -18.05 -36.19 8.26
N ALA A 271 -17.64 -36.42 9.51
CA ALA A 271 -16.91 -35.45 10.30
C ALA A 271 -15.57 -35.04 9.64
N SER A 272 -14.85 -35.98 9.02
CA SER A 272 -13.55 -35.67 8.37
C SER A 272 -13.67 -34.89 7.05
N CYS A 273 -14.85 -34.87 6.44
CA CYS A 273 -15.15 -34.11 5.22
C CYS A 273 -15.60 -32.67 5.50
N MET A 274 -15.84 -32.31 6.75
CA MET A 274 -16.33 -30.98 7.16
C MET A 274 -15.22 -30.19 7.86
N SER A 275 -15.26 -28.86 7.71
CA SER A 275 -14.37 -27.93 8.40
C SER A 275 -14.72 -27.81 9.89
N THR A 276 -15.97 -27.59 10.18
CA THR A 276 -16.55 -27.50 11.54
C THR A 276 -17.63 -28.56 11.73
N PRO A 277 -17.24 -29.83 11.97
CA PRO A 277 -18.23 -30.89 12.12
C PRO A 277 -19.04 -30.72 13.42
N THR A 278 -20.36 -30.78 13.27
CA THR A 278 -21.29 -30.78 14.39
C THR A 278 -22.07 -32.07 14.43
N VAL A 279 -22.61 -32.42 15.59
CA VAL A 279 -23.46 -33.61 15.75
C VAL A 279 -24.62 -33.56 14.76
N GLU A 280 -25.28 -32.42 14.62
CA GLU A 280 -26.40 -32.21 13.70
C GLU A 280 -26.02 -32.43 12.23
N LEU A 281 -24.89 -31.87 11.79
CA LEU A 281 -24.42 -32.03 10.41
C LEU A 281 -24.01 -33.47 10.11
N VAL A 282 -23.38 -34.15 11.06
CA VAL A 282 -23.06 -35.59 10.92
C VAL A 282 -24.33 -36.44 10.84
N SER A 283 -25.32 -36.14 11.66
CA SER A 283 -26.64 -36.81 11.63
C SER A 283 -27.29 -36.67 10.26
N LYS A 284 -27.43 -35.48 9.74
CA LYS A 284 -27.95 -35.21 8.39
C LYS A 284 -27.17 -35.92 7.30
N ALA A 285 -25.80 -35.96 7.40
CA ALA A 285 -24.95 -36.58 6.41
C ALA A 285 -24.98 -38.13 6.39
N THR A 286 -25.22 -38.74 7.54
CA THR A 286 -25.36 -40.20 7.69
C THR A 286 -26.79 -40.70 7.54
N ILE A 287 -27.76 -39.78 7.42
CA ILE A 287 -29.22 -40.12 7.34
C ILE A 287 -29.61 -40.95 8.58
N SER A 288 -29.08 -40.62 9.74
CA SER A 288 -29.31 -41.30 11.00
C SER A 288 -29.99 -40.34 11.99
N ASP A 289 -30.74 -40.89 12.93
CA ASP A 289 -31.30 -40.12 14.03
C ASP A 289 -30.20 -39.53 14.93
N ASP A 290 -30.43 -38.33 15.48
CA ASP A 290 -29.45 -37.61 16.31
C ASP A 290 -29.01 -38.46 17.52
N ASP A 291 -29.93 -39.16 18.21
CA ASP A 291 -29.63 -40.03 19.35
C ASP A 291 -28.66 -41.16 18.92
N ARG A 292 -28.89 -41.74 17.76
CA ARG A 292 -28.02 -42.80 17.24
C ARG A 292 -26.66 -42.29 16.87
N VAL A 293 -26.57 -41.06 16.30
CA VAL A 293 -25.26 -40.45 15.97
C VAL A 293 -24.47 -40.10 17.22
N VAL A 294 -25.13 -39.62 18.28
CA VAL A 294 -24.46 -39.38 19.56
C VAL A 294 -23.87 -40.68 20.12
N GLU A 295 -24.61 -41.81 20.10
CA GLU A 295 -24.04 -43.09 20.52
C GLU A 295 -22.77 -43.49 19.70
N LEU A 296 -22.82 -43.30 18.37
CA LEU A 296 -21.70 -43.62 17.49
C LEU A 296 -20.49 -42.73 17.76
N LEU A 297 -20.74 -41.43 18.03
CA LEU A 297 -19.69 -40.47 18.35
C LEU A 297 -19.09 -40.71 19.72
N GLU A 298 -19.89 -41.09 20.74
CA GLU A 298 -19.40 -41.48 22.07
C GLU A 298 -18.52 -42.75 21.99
N LEU A 299 -18.84 -43.70 21.12
CA LEU A 299 -17.96 -44.82 20.85
C LEU A 299 -16.61 -44.41 20.25
N ALA A 300 -16.61 -43.43 19.35
CA ALA A 300 -15.38 -42.87 18.78
C ALA A 300 -14.58 -42.03 19.81
N GLU A 301 -15.26 -41.30 20.69
CA GLU A 301 -14.68 -40.57 21.79
C GLU A 301 -14.07 -41.51 22.82
N GLY A 302 -14.78 -42.58 23.22
CA GLY A 302 -14.25 -43.60 24.12
C GLY A 302 -12.97 -44.28 23.60
N LYS A 303 -12.83 -44.36 22.26
CA LYS A 303 -11.60 -44.79 21.61
C LYS A 303 -10.56 -43.66 21.47
N GLY A 304 -10.89 -42.45 21.89
CA GLY A 304 -10.02 -41.27 21.84
C GLY A 304 -9.68 -40.82 20.42
N ILE A 305 -10.56 -41.02 19.45
CA ILE A 305 -10.40 -40.56 18.05
C ILE A 305 -10.87 -39.13 17.91
N ILE A 306 -11.96 -38.81 18.61
CA ILE A 306 -12.55 -37.47 18.68
C ILE A 306 -12.74 -37.04 20.13
N SER A 307 -13.09 -35.80 20.34
CA SER A 307 -13.73 -35.25 21.54
C SER A 307 -14.92 -34.40 21.14
N ILE A 308 -15.97 -34.43 21.97
CA ILE A 308 -17.20 -33.67 21.75
C ILE A 308 -17.23 -32.52 22.74
N ASP A 309 -17.38 -31.29 22.24
CA ASP A 309 -17.53 -30.10 23.06
C ASP A 309 -18.86 -29.39 22.67
N GLY A 310 -19.87 -29.56 23.50
CA GLY A 310 -21.23 -29.16 23.18
C GLY A 310 -21.77 -29.86 21.93
N ASN A 311 -22.02 -29.13 20.85
CA ASN A 311 -22.42 -29.66 19.55
C ASN A 311 -21.26 -29.87 18.56
N ARG A 312 -20.03 -29.44 18.91
CA ARG A 312 -18.88 -29.49 18.01
C ARG A 312 -18.04 -30.77 18.23
N ILE A 313 -17.60 -31.34 17.11
CA ILE A 313 -16.78 -32.55 17.09
C ILE A 313 -15.35 -32.16 16.75
N HIS A 314 -14.40 -32.56 17.57
CA HIS A 314 -12.98 -32.33 17.35
C HIS A 314 -12.22 -33.64 17.23
N PHE A 315 -11.46 -33.82 16.15
CA PHE A 315 -10.54 -34.94 16.09
C PHE A 315 -9.41 -34.74 17.12
N ALA A 316 -9.11 -35.78 17.90
CA ALA A 316 -8.04 -35.73 18.91
C ALA A 316 -6.67 -35.41 18.31
N HIS A 317 -6.48 -35.69 17.02
CA HIS A 317 -5.32 -35.26 16.24
C HIS A 317 -5.68 -35.15 14.74
N PRO A 318 -5.18 -34.15 14.00
CA PRO A 318 -5.47 -34.01 12.56
C PRO A 318 -5.08 -35.22 11.69
N LEU A 319 -4.08 -35.98 12.10
CA LEU A 319 -3.71 -37.23 11.39
C LEU A 319 -4.80 -38.29 11.47
N LEU A 320 -5.65 -38.29 12.49
CA LEU A 320 -6.79 -39.21 12.58
C LEU A 320 -7.88 -38.84 11.58
N ALA A 321 -8.23 -37.57 11.46
CA ALA A 321 -9.15 -37.07 10.42
C ALA A 321 -8.67 -37.46 9.02
N ARG A 322 -7.39 -37.16 8.72
CA ARG A 322 -6.78 -37.53 7.45
C ARG A 322 -6.74 -39.04 7.22
N GLY A 323 -6.50 -39.82 8.28
CA GLY A 323 -6.52 -41.28 8.22
C GLY A 323 -7.90 -41.81 7.83
N VAL A 324 -8.95 -41.33 8.52
CA VAL A 324 -10.36 -41.67 8.20
C VAL A 324 -10.67 -41.35 6.73
N TYR A 325 -10.35 -40.13 6.28
CA TYR A 325 -10.61 -39.72 4.93
C TYR A 325 -9.84 -40.58 3.89
N THR A 326 -8.59 -40.94 4.14
CA THR A 326 -7.77 -41.70 3.19
C THR A 326 -8.09 -43.18 3.17
N GLU A 327 -8.54 -43.79 4.27
CA GLU A 327 -9.00 -45.20 4.33
C GLU A 327 -10.33 -45.41 3.59
N ALA A 328 -11.20 -44.42 3.54
CA ALA A 328 -12.43 -44.47 2.76
C ALA A 328 -12.12 -44.58 1.26
N THR A 329 -12.87 -45.41 0.56
CA THR A 329 -12.74 -45.58 -0.90
C THR A 329 -13.08 -44.26 -1.64
N PRO A 330 -12.55 -44.04 -2.86
CA PRO A 330 -12.96 -42.89 -3.66
C PRO A 330 -14.46 -42.79 -3.91
N ALA A 331 -15.18 -43.91 -3.95
CA ALA A 331 -16.66 -43.96 -4.12
C ALA A 331 -17.38 -43.45 -2.86
N GLU A 332 -16.97 -43.92 -1.68
CA GLU A 332 -17.53 -43.49 -0.39
C GLU A 332 -17.29 -41.99 -0.16
N ARG A 333 -16.09 -41.49 -0.41
CA ARG A 333 -15.80 -40.06 -0.31
C ARG A 333 -16.69 -39.23 -1.23
N ARG A 334 -16.81 -39.61 -2.51
CA ARG A 334 -17.71 -38.89 -3.44
C ARG A 334 -19.17 -38.95 -3.02
N ALA A 335 -19.66 -40.09 -2.49
CA ALA A 335 -21.02 -40.21 -1.97
C ALA A 335 -21.22 -39.29 -0.76
N MET A 336 -20.27 -39.25 0.17
CA MET A 336 -20.30 -38.37 1.32
C MET A 336 -20.32 -36.92 0.90
N HIS A 337 -19.42 -36.49 0.03
CA HIS A 337 -19.41 -35.10 -0.45
C HIS A 337 -20.68 -34.70 -1.19
N ARG A 338 -21.35 -35.64 -1.90
CA ARG A 338 -22.65 -35.36 -2.54
C ARG A 338 -23.72 -35.10 -1.50
N ARG A 339 -23.79 -35.93 -0.43
CA ARG A 339 -24.75 -35.72 0.66
C ARG A 339 -24.48 -34.40 1.41
N LEU A 340 -23.22 -34.07 1.67
CA LEU A 340 -22.84 -32.80 2.29
C LEU A 340 -23.24 -31.59 1.42
N ALA A 341 -23.09 -31.69 0.10
CA ALA A 341 -23.50 -30.62 -0.82
C ALA A 341 -25.01 -30.31 -0.76
N ASP A 342 -25.84 -31.32 -0.39
CA ASP A 342 -27.31 -31.17 -0.24
C ASP A 342 -27.71 -30.55 1.11
N ILE A 343 -26.80 -30.56 2.10
CA ILE A 343 -27.07 -30.17 3.48
C ILE A 343 -26.50 -28.77 3.78
N VAL A 344 -25.40 -28.42 3.12
CA VAL A 344 -24.69 -27.17 3.41
C VAL A 344 -25.31 -26.00 2.65
N ASP A 345 -25.69 -24.94 3.38
CA ASP A 345 -26.30 -23.73 2.83
C ASP A 345 -25.31 -22.77 2.20
N GLU A 346 -24.07 -22.73 2.71
CA GLU A 346 -23.06 -21.79 2.24
C GLU A 346 -22.63 -22.10 0.80
N PRO A 347 -22.74 -21.13 -0.14
CA PRO A 347 -22.51 -21.38 -1.57
C PRO A 347 -21.11 -21.90 -1.92
N GLU A 348 -20.07 -21.39 -1.26
CA GLU A 348 -18.68 -21.79 -1.53
C GLU A 348 -18.42 -23.22 -1.06
N LEU A 349 -18.88 -23.56 0.13
CA LEU A 349 -18.72 -24.90 0.70
C LEU A 349 -19.53 -25.94 -0.11
N ARG A 350 -20.75 -25.59 -0.46
CA ARG A 350 -21.61 -26.41 -1.33
C ARG A 350 -20.96 -26.70 -2.68
N ALA A 351 -20.47 -25.66 -3.35
CA ALA A 351 -19.81 -25.79 -4.65
C ALA A 351 -18.56 -26.68 -4.58
N ARG A 352 -17.77 -26.56 -3.51
CA ARG A 352 -16.60 -27.42 -3.27
C ARG A 352 -16.99 -28.88 -3.05
N HIS A 353 -18.02 -29.15 -2.28
CA HIS A 353 -18.52 -30.50 -2.09
C HIS A 353 -19.04 -31.10 -3.40
N LEU A 354 -19.78 -30.35 -4.21
CA LEU A 354 -20.20 -30.79 -5.55
C LEU A 354 -18.99 -31.13 -6.43
N ALA A 355 -17.97 -30.30 -6.40
CA ALA A 355 -16.74 -30.52 -7.17
C ALA A 355 -15.98 -31.78 -6.71
N LEU A 356 -15.87 -32.02 -5.39
CA LEU A 356 -15.24 -33.21 -4.82
C LEU A 356 -16.06 -34.49 -5.05
N ALA A 357 -17.37 -34.38 -5.22
CA ALA A 357 -18.25 -35.48 -5.59
C ALA A 357 -18.19 -35.82 -7.08
N ALA A 358 -17.77 -34.89 -7.93
CA ALA A 358 -17.79 -35.05 -9.39
C ALA A 358 -16.51 -35.75 -9.90
N ILE A 359 -16.64 -36.56 -10.95
CA ILE A 359 -15.54 -37.04 -11.78
C ILE A 359 -15.35 -36.09 -12.96
N ARG A 360 -16.46 -35.56 -13.45
CA ARG A 360 -16.56 -34.53 -14.48
C ARG A 360 -17.69 -33.57 -14.11
N GLY A 361 -17.50 -32.26 -14.31
CA GLY A 361 -18.51 -31.27 -13.96
C GLY A 361 -19.75 -31.39 -14.84
N ASP A 362 -20.89 -31.58 -14.20
CA ASP A 362 -22.19 -31.37 -14.84
C ASP A 362 -22.59 -29.88 -14.76
N ASP A 363 -23.62 -29.50 -15.45
CA ASP A 363 -24.12 -28.11 -15.48
C ASP A 363 -24.45 -27.54 -14.10
N LEU A 364 -24.94 -28.37 -13.18
CA LEU A 364 -25.29 -27.96 -11.82
C LEU A 364 -23.99 -27.61 -11.04
N THR A 365 -23.03 -28.50 -11.08
CA THR A 365 -21.71 -28.33 -10.42
C THR A 365 -20.99 -27.12 -10.97
N LEU A 366 -20.96 -26.94 -12.29
CA LEU A 366 -20.27 -25.83 -12.94
C LEU A 366 -20.92 -24.48 -12.59
N ARG A 367 -22.25 -24.38 -12.63
CA ARG A 367 -22.98 -23.17 -12.20
C ARG A 367 -22.82 -22.87 -10.70
N ALA A 368 -22.77 -23.89 -9.88
CA ALA A 368 -22.51 -23.71 -8.45
C ALA A 368 -21.12 -23.12 -8.20
N LEU A 369 -20.10 -23.61 -8.94
CA LEU A 369 -18.73 -23.07 -8.87
C LEU A 369 -18.67 -21.62 -9.37
N ASP A 370 -19.32 -21.29 -10.49
CA ASP A 370 -19.38 -19.90 -11.01
C ASP A 370 -20.02 -18.95 -9.99
N LYS A 371 -21.17 -19.36 -9.38
CA LYS A 371 -21.84 -18.57 -8.36
C LYS A 371 -20.98 -18.40 -7.10
N ALA A 372 -20.28 -19.46 -6.68
CA ALA A 372 -19.39 -19.42 -5.54
C ALA A 372 -18.16 -18.52 -5.80
N ALA A 373 -17.60 -18.56 -7.00
CA ALA A 373 -16.50 -17.68 -7.40
C ALA A 373 -16.93 -16.21 -7.37
N GLU A 374 -18.12 -15.89 -7.86
CA GLU A 374 -18.65 -14.52 -7.80
C GLU A 374 -18.94 -14.09 -6.35
N SER A 375 -19.48 -14.98 -5.51
CA SER A 375 -19.66 -14.71 -4.08
C SER A 375 -18.32 -14.40 -3.39
N ALA A 376 -17.30 -15.21 -3.62
CA ALA A 376 -15.96 -14.99 -3.08
C ALA A 376 -15.36 -13.66 -3.55
N ARG A 377 -15.52 -13.32 -4.83
CA ARG A 377 -15.07 -12.03 -5.40
C ARG A 377 -15.74 -10.84 -4.70
N LEU A 378 -17.06 -10.89 -4.52
CA LEU A 378 -17.83 -9.82 -3.86
C LEU A 378 -17.44 -9.64 -2.39
N ARG A 379 -17.03 -10.71 -1.72
CA ARG A 379 -16.50 -10.68 -0.34
C ARG A 379 -15.01 -10.23 -0.27
N GLY A 380 -14.40 -9.87 -1.39
CA GLY A 380 -13.00 -9.47 -1.43
C GLY A 380 -12.02 -10.63 -1.28
N ALA A 381 -12.37 -11.82 -1.74
CA ALA A 381 -11.52 -13.01 -1.73
C ALA A 381 -11.14 -13.47 -3.15
N PRO A 382 -10.36 -12.68 -3.92
CA PRO A 382 -10.06 -12.96 -5.32
C PRO A 382 -9.26 -14.24 -5.51
N VAL A 383 -8.45 -14.66 -4.54
CA VAL A 383 -7.73 -15.94 -4.59
C VAL A 383 -8.69 -17.11 -4.56
N ALA A 384 -9.67 -17.10 -3.66
CA ALA A 384 -10.69 -18.14 -3.59
C ALA A 384 -11.57 -18.14 -4.86
N ALA A 385 -11.91 -16.97 -5.41
CA ALA A 385 -12.62 -16.85 -6.67
C ALA A 385 -11.83 -17.47 -7.85
N ALA A 386 -10.52 -17.22 -7.93
CA ALA A 386 -9.63 -17.81 -8.93
C ALA A 386 -9.59 -19.34 -8.79
N GLU A 387 -9.42 -19.88 -7.58
CA GLU A 387 -9.38 -21.32 -7.32
C GLU A 387 -10.69 -22.01 -7.72
N LEU A 388 -11.85 -21.41 -7.39
CA LEU A 388 -13.16 -21.97 -7.74
C LEU A 388 -13.40 -21.98 -9.25
N THR A 389 -12.98 -20.92 -9.95
CA THR A 389 -13.07 -20.85 -11.41
C THR A 389 -12.11 -21.83 -12.08
N ASP A 390 -10.87 -21.95 -11.58
CA ASP A 390 -9.88 -22.93 -12.06
C ASP A 390 -10.38 -24.36 -11.84
N LEU A 391 -11.07 -24.63 -10.73
CA LEU A 391 -11.68 -25.92 -10.46
C LEU A 391 -12.80 -26.25 -11.46
N ALA A 392 -13.64 -25.27 -11.81
CA ALA A 392 -14.67 -25.41 -12.84
C ALA A 392 -14.05 -25.74 -14.22
N ILE A 393 -12.97 -25.06 -14.58
CA ILE A 393 -12.20 -25.33 -15.81
C ILE A 393 -11.63 -26.77 -15.78
N GLY A 394 -10.99 -27.16 -14.67
CA GLY A 394 -10.38 -28.48 -14.47
C GLY A 394 -11.38 -29.64 -14.52
N LEU A 395 -12.62 -29.42 -14.14
CA LEU A 395 -13.71 -30.39 -14.22
C LEU A 395 -14.32 -30.53 -15.65
N GLY A 396 -13.75 -29.86 -16.63
CA GLY A 396 -14.18 -29.92 -18.03
C GLY A 396 -15.14 -28.80 -18.44
N GLY A 397 -15.37 -27.81 -17.58
CA GLY A 397 -16.10 -26.60 -17.88
C GLY A 397 -15.23 -25.52 -18.56
N ASP A 398 -14.22 -25.92 -19.32
CA ASP A 398 -13.30 -24.99 -19.99
C ASP A 398 -14.01 -24.22 -21.10
N THR A 399 -14.34 -22.98 -20.82
CA THR A 399 -14.90 -22.01 -21.78
C THR A 399 -14.05 -20.75 -21.77
N VAL A 400 -14.03 -20.05 -22.90
CA VAL A 400 -13.33 -18.75 -22.99
C VAL A 400 -13.79 -17.78 -21.90
N HIS A 401 -15.08 -17.71 -21.65
CA HIS A 401 -15.65 -16.85 -20.63
C HIS A 401 -15.07 -17.15 -19.23
N ARG A 402 -15.01 -18.44 -18.82
CA ARG A 402 -14.39 -18.81 -17.54
C ARG A 402 -12.91 -18.53 -17.50
N ARG A 403 -12.17 -18.72 -18.62
CA ARG A 403 -10.75 -18.35 -18.69
C ARG A 403 -10.54 -16.84 -18.50
N LEU A 404 -11.38 -16.00 -19.10
CA LEU A 404 -11.34 -14.55 -18.90
C LEU A 404 -11.69 -14.15 -17.45
N GLN A 405 -12.66 -14.80 -16.84
CA GLN A 405 -13.01 -14.60 -15.44
C GLN A 405 -11.86 -15.04 -14.52
N SER A 406 -11.31 -16.25 -14.70
CA SER A 406 -10.17 -16.72 -13.93
C SER A 406 -8.97 -15.78 -14.05
N ALA A 407 -8.66 -15.29 -15.27
CA ALA A 407 -7.60 -14.32 -15.49
C ALA A 407 -7.84 -13.02 -14.70
N THR A 408 -9.09 -12.54 -14.63
CA THR A 408 -9.46 -11.36 -13.83
C THR A 408 -9.25 -11.63 -12.35
N HIS A 409 -9.72 -12.78 -11.85
CA HIS A 409 -9.55 -13.15 -10.44
C HIS A 409 -8.07 -13.32 -10.06
N HIS A 410 -7.24 -13.87 -10.95
CA HIS A 410 -5.79 -13.95 -10.75
C HIS A 410 -5.13 -12.57 -10.74
N PHE A 411 -5.58 -11.66 -11.60
CA PHE A 411 -5.10 -10.27 -11.59
C PHE A 411 -5.44 -9.57 -10.27
N ASP A 412 -6.70 -9.67 -9.82
CA ASP A 412 -7.17 -9.09 -8.56
C ASP A 412 -6.45 -9.70 -7.34
N ALA A 413 -6.08 -10.99 -7.45
CA ALA A 413 -5.26 -11.71 -6.46
C ALA A 413 -3.75 -11.34 -6.51
N GLY A 414 -3.33 -10.43 -7.41
CA GLY A 414 -1.94 -10.01 -7.58
C GLY A 414 -1.08 -10.96 -8.45
N ASN A 415 -1.65 -12.03 -9.01
CA ASN A 415 -0.93 -12.99 -9.87
C ASN A 415 -0.96 -12.55 -11.34
N ARG A 416 -0.32 -11.41 -11.64
CA ARG A 416 -0.31 -10.76 -12.96
C ARG A 416 0.27 -11.64 -14.05
N THR A 417 1.35 -12.37 -13.77
CA THR A 417 1.99 -13.26 -14.75
C THR A 417 1.05 -14.35 -15.24
N ARG A 418 0.29 -14.98 -14.32
CA ARG A 418 -0.68 -16.03 -14.68
C ARG A 418 -1.88 -15.42 -15.42
N ALA A 419 -2.37 -14.28 -14.99
CA ALA A 419 -3.45 -13.55 -15.67
C ALA A 419 -3.08 -13.22 -17.12
N ALA A 420 -1.88 -12.65 -17.36
CA ALA A 420 -1.38 -12.34 -18.69
C ALA A 420 -1.29 -13.60 -19.58
N ALA A 421 -0.68 -14.67 -19.08
CA ALA A 421 -0.53 -15.92 -19.83
C ALA A 421 -1.89 -16.54 -20.26
N MET A 422 -2.89 -16.50 -19.36
CA MET A 422 -4.23 -16.99 -19.66
C MET A 422 -4.93 -16.13 -20.73
N LEU A 423 -4.79 -14.79 -20.65
CA LEU A 423 -5.36 -13.87 -21.64
C LEU A 423 -4.69 -14.02 -23.01
N GLU A 424 -3.36 -14.14 -23.05
CA GLU A 424 -2.59 -14.37 -24.28
C GLU A 424 -2.99 -15.69 -24.97
N SER A 425 -3.18 -16.76 -24.19
CA SER A 425 -3.69 -18.04 -24.71
C SER A 425 -5.07 -17.86 -25.33
N ALA A 426 -6.00 -17.20 -24.61
CA ALA A 426 -7.35 -16.96 -25.12
C ALA A 426 -7.36 -16.10 -26.39
N ILE A 427 -6.53 -15.05 -26.47
CA ILE A 427 -6.38 -14.20 -27.65
C ILE A 427 -5.85 -15.00 -28.86
N GLY A 428 -4.94 -15.95 -28.62
CA GLY A 428 -4.36 -16.80 -29.66
C GLY A 428 -5.34 -17.80 -30.28
N GLU A 429 -6.33 -18.25 -29.50
CA GLU A 429 -7.32 -19.25 -29.91
C GLU A 429 -8.56 -18.67 -30.58
N LEU A 430 -8.88 -17.40 -30.30
CA LEU A 430 -10.09 -16.74 -30.78
C LEU A 430 -9.89 -16.05 -32.15
N ALA A 431 -10.87 -16.17 -33.03
CA ALA A 431 -11.02 -15.26 -34.16
C ALA A 431 -11.43 -13.84 -33.66
N PRO A 432 -11.27 -12.77 -34.46
CA PRO A 432 -11.76 -11.45 -34.11
C PRO A 432 -13.24 -11.48 -33.74
N CYS A 433 -13.57 -10.99 -32.53
CA CYS A 433 -14.93 -10.93 -31.98
C CYS A 433 -14.91 -10.14 -30.66
N ASP A 434 -16.08 -9.83 -30.11
CA ASP A 434 -16.21 -9.13 -28.82
C ASP A 434 -15.45 -9.81 -27.67
N LEU A 435 -15.46 -11.14 -27.59
CA LEU A 435 -14.72 -11.86 -26.54
C LEU A 435 -13.20 -11.71 -26.66
N ARG A 436 -12.67 -11.67 -27.89
CA ARG A 436 -11.24 -11.40 -28.10
C ARG A 436 -10.90 -9.94 -27.83
N ALA A 437 -11.76 -9.01 -28.19
CA ALA A 437 -11.63 -7.62 -27.84
C ALA A 437 -11.61 -7.41 -26.32
N GLU A 438 -12.49 -8.11 -25.60
CA GLU A 438 -12.51 -8.11 -24.14
C GLU A 438 -11.21 -8.69 -23.56
N ALA A 439 -10.70 -9.80 -24.08
CA ALA A 439 -9.43 -10.37 -23.65
C ALA A 439 -8.25 -9.41 -23.87
N LEU A 440 -8.19 -8.73 -25.03
CA LEU A 440 -7.19 -7.72 -25.35
C LEU A 440 -7.29 -6.51 -24.39
N SER A 441 -8.51 -6.06 -24.08
CA SER A 441 -8.75 -4.97 -23.12
C SER A 441 -8.28 -5.33 -21.72
N ARG A 442 -8.59 -6.54 -21.25
CA ARG A 442 -8.11 -7.03 -19.94
C ARG A 442 -6.60 -7.18 -19.90
N LEU A 443 -6.00 -7.69 -20.99
CA LEU A 443 -4.54 -7.76 -21.11
C LEU A 443 -3.91 -6.37 -21.07
N ALA A 444 -4.52 -5.37 -21.71
CA ALA A 444 -4.06 -3.98 -21.62
C ALA A 444 -4.06 -3.44 -20.18
N VAL A 445 -5.07 -3.79 -19.37
CA VAL A 445 -5.09 -3.45 -17.92
C VAL A 445 -3.91 -4.10 -17.20
N VAL A 446 -3.65 -5.38 -17.42
CA VAL A 446 -2.51 -6.07 -16.80
C VAL A 446 -1.18 -5.40 -17.18
N ARG A 447 -1.00 -5.10 -18.48
CA ARG A 447 0.22 -4.48 -19.04
C ARG A 447 0.42 -3.03 -18.61
N LEU A 448 -0.64 -2.31 -18.25
CA LEU A 448 -0.56 -0.94 -17.73
C LEU A 448 0.33 -0.85 -16.47
N TYR A 449 0.36 -1.90 -15.68
CA TYR A 449 1.18 -1.97 -14.47
C TYR A 449 2.62 -2.47 -14.70
N ASP A 450 2.91 -3.14 -15.83
CA ASP A 450 4.18 -3.84 -16.05
C ASP A 450 5.01 -3.33 -17.23
N GLU A 451 4.42 -2.94 -18.38
CA GLU A 451 5.14 -2.76 -19.64
C GLU A 451 5.04 -1.38 -20.30
N GLY A 452 4.36 -0.45 -19.67
CA GLY A 452 4.28 0.93 -20.19
C GLY A 452 3.21 1.15 -21.26
N PHE A 453 3.02 2.43 -21.58
CA PHE A 453 1.83 2.93 -22.28
C PHE A 453 1.76 2.58 -23.77
N PHE A 454 2.89 2.35 -24.45
CA PHE A 454 2.90 2.03 -25.87
C PHE A 454 2.24 0.67 -26.17
N GLU A 455 2.52 -0.32 -25.35
CA GLU A 455 1.93 -1.65 -25.50
C GLU A 455 0.42 -1.61 -25.19
N VAL A 456 0.02 -0.83 -24.19
CA VAL A 456 -1.39 -0.61 -23.85
C VAL A 456 -2.13 0.02 -25.03
N VAL A 457 -1.56 1.06 -25.66
CA VAL A 457 -2.14 1.69 -26.86
C VAL A 457 -2.34 0.68 -27.98
N ARG A 458 -1.29 -0.11 -28.31
CA ARG A 458 -1.34 -1.11 -29.37
C ARG A 458 -2.42 -2.18 -29.13
N LEU A 459 -2.55 -2.67 -27.89
CA LEU A 459 -3.56 -3.66 -27.51
C LEU A 459 -4.98 -3.10 -27.64
N LEU A 460 -5.21 -1.87 -27.16
CA LEU A 460 -6.52 -1.24 -27.18
C LEU A 460 -6.94 -0.81 -28.58
N GLU A 461 -6.02 -0.30 -29.41
CA GLU A 461 -6.31 0.00 -30.82
C GLU A 461 -6.74 -1.26 -31.56
N ARG A 462 -6.03 -2.38 -31.35
CA ARG A 462 -6.43 -3.65 -31.91
C ARG A 462 -7.80 -4.10 -31.37
N ALA A 463 -8.05 -4.03 -30.07
CA ALA A 463 -9.32 -4.40 -29.46
C ALA A 463 -10.49 -3.60 -30.04
N LEU A 464 -10.30 -2.30 -30.28
CA LEU A 464 -11.32 -1.42 -30.87
C LEU A 464 -11.67 -1.79 -32.33
N THR A 465 -10.75 -2.42 -33.07
CA THR A 465 -11.06 -2.94 -34.42
C THR A 465 -11.84 -4.23 -34.39
N GLU A 466 -11.89 -4.94 -33.26
CA GLU A 466 -12.50 -6.25 -33.13
C GLU A 466 -13.82 -6.24 -32.34
N VAL A 467 -14.14 -5.17 -31.63
CA VAL A 467 -15.41 -5.02 -30.92
C VAL A 467 -16.53 -4.63 -31.90
N GLU A 468 -17.60 -5.41 -31.89
CA GLU A 468 -18.75 -5.24 -32.81
C GLU A 468 -19.92 -4.53 -32.11
N ASP A 469 -20.62 -5.22 -31.22
CA ASP A 469 -21.88 -4.75 -30.62
C ASP A 469 -21.78 -4.40 -29.14
N ASN A 470 -20.63 -4.55 -28.49
CA ASN A 470 -20.46 -4.29 -27.06
C ASN A 470 -20.05 -2.81 -26.79
N GLU A 471 -21.01 -1.89 -26.88
CA GLU A 471 -20.78 -0.46 -26.67
C GLU A 471 -20.23 -0.11 -25.28
N PRO A 472 -20.67 -0.71 -24.14
CA PRO A 472 -20.04 -0.44 -22.86
C PRO A 472 -18.55 -0.79 -22.83
N LEU A 473 -18.15 -1.91 -23.44
CA LEU A 473 -16.76 -2.31 -23.57
C LEU A 473 -15.97 -1.32 -24.45
N ARG A 474 -16.55 -0.92 -25.59
CA ARG A 474 -15.98 0.09 -26.48
C ARG A 474 -15.69 1.40 -25.76
N VAL A 475 -16.65 1.91 -24.99
CA VAL A 475 -16.49 3.14 -24.20
C VAL A 475 -15.38 2.99 -23.17
N GLY A 476 -15.34 1.89 -22.43
CA GLY A 476 -14.28 1.58 -21.46
C GLY A 476 -12.89 1.57 -22.12
N MET A 477 -12.75 0.93 -23.28
CA MET A 477 -11.50 0.91 -24.05
C MET A 477 -11.09 2.32 -24.53
N LEU A 478 -12.03 3.14 -25.01
CA LEU A 478 -11.75 4.52 -25.45
C LEU A 478 -11.24 5.40 -24.30
N ILE A 479 -11.82 5.26 -23.10
CA ILE A 479 -11.37 5.98 -21.90
C ILE A 479 -9.91 5.60 -21.57
N MET A 480 -9.63 4.29 -21.50
CA MET A 480 -8.30 3.79 -21.19
C MET A 480 -7.29 4.14 -22.29
N LEU A 481 -7.69 4.07 -23.56
CA LEU A 481 -6.86 4.46 -24.70
C LEU A 481 -6.51 5.95 -24.65
N ALA A 482 -7.48 6.82 -24.37
CA ALA A 482 -7.25 8.25 -24.22
C ALA A 482 -6.21 8.53 -23.11
N TYR A 483 -6.29 7.84 -21.97
CA TYR A 483 -5.32 7.93 -20.90
C TYR A 483 -3.93 7.44 -21.34
N ALA A 484 -3.85 6.27 -21.94
CA ALA A 484 -2.56 5.70 -22.37
C ALA A 484 -1.89 6.56 -23.45
N GLN A 485 -2.67 7.08 -24.43
CA GLN A 485 -2.16 7.92 -25.52
C GLN A 485 -1.59 9.26 -25.02
N ILE A 486 -2.17 9.86 -23.97
CA ILE A 486 -1.60 11.09 -23.41
C ILE A 486 -0.22 10.83 -22.78
N HIS A 487 -0.01 9.65 -22.21
CA HIS A 487 1.26 9.22 -21.66
C HIS A 487 2.25 8.71 -22.73
N ALA A 488 1.75 8.20 -23.85
CA ALA A 488 2.53 7.81 -25.03
C ALA A 488 2.85 8.98 -25.98
N ASN A 489 2.59 10.22 -25.57
CA ASN A 489 2.78 11.44 -26.38
C ASN A 489 1.94 11.50 -27.67
N GLN A 490 0.76 10.88 -27.66
CA GLN A 490 -0.22 10.90 -28.77
C GLN A 490 -1.44 11.77 -28.40
N ALA A 491 -1.17 13.03 -28.07
CA ALA A 491 -2.16 13.90 -27.44
C ALA A 491 -3.37 14.26 -28.31
N GLU A 492 -3.25 14.29 -29.65
CA GLU A 492 -4.35 14.59 -30.55
C GLU A 492 -5.36 13.45 -30.61
N THR A 493 -4.87 12.22 -30.83
CA THR A 493 -5.72 11.03 -30.84
C THR A 493 -6.34 10.75 -29.47
N SER A 494 -5.63 11.08 -28.40
CA SER A 494 -6.16 11.03 -27.02
C SER A 494 -7.41 11.90 -26.86
N LEU A 495 -7.40 13.13 -27.38
CA LEU A 495 -8.56 14.03 -27.33
C LEU A 495 -9.75 13.51 -28.13
N GLN A 496 -9.49 13.01 -29.36
CA GLN A 496 -10.52 12.40 -30.18
C GLN A 496 -11.18 11.19 -29.49
N ASN A 497 -10.36 10.29 -28.91
CA ASN A 497 -10.88 9.10 -28.22
C ASN A 497 -11.65 9.47 -26.95
N ALA A 498 -11.20 10.47 -26.19
CA ALA A 498 -11.94 10.97 -25.02
C ALA A 498 -13.31 11.56 -25.42
N GLN A 499 -13.41 12.26 -26.57
CA GLN A 499 -14.67 12.77 -27.11
C GLN A 499 -15.59 11.62 -27.54
N LEU A 500 -15.05 10.64 -28.24
CA LEU A 500 -15.81 9.45 -28.65
C LEU A 500 -16.34 8.67 -27.45
N ALA A 501 -15.55 8.57 -26.39
CA ALA A 501 -15.99 7.93 -25.15
C ALA A 501 -17.19 8.63 -24.52
N VAL A 502 -17.23 9.97 -24.50
CA VAL A 502 -18.38 10.73 -23.97
C VAL A 502 -19.62 10.53 -24.86
N ILE A 503 -19.45 10.62 -26.18
CA ILE A 503 -20.54 10.40 -27.13
C ILE A 503 -21.12 8.98 -26.98
N GLY A 504 -20.28 7.97 -26.89
CA GLY A 504 -20.72 6.57 -26.71
C GLY A 504 -21.34 6.30 -25.34
N ALA A 505 -20.91 6.98 -24.30
CA ALA A 505 -21.43 6.79 -22.94
C ALA A 505 -22.83 7.40 -22.74
N GLU A 506 -23.20 8.42 -23.51
CA GLU A 506 -24.45 9.17 -23.35
C GLU A 506 -25.72 8.31 -23.58
N PRO A 507 -25.84 7.53 -24.67
CA PRO A 507 -27.04 6.73 -24.93
C PRO A 507 -27.14 5.49 -24.02
N LEU A 508 -26.06 5.05 -23.39
CA LEU A 508 -26.06 3.85 -22.54
C LEU A 508 -26.81 4.03 -21.21
N GLY A 509 -27.03 5.25 -20.74
CA GLY A 509 -27.68 5.52 -19.46
C GLY A 509 -26.89 5.04 -18.23
N LEU A 510 -25.64 4.60 -18.41
CA LEU A 510 -24.76 4.11 -17.36
C LEU A 510 -24.01 5.29 -16.71
N ALA A 511 -24.51 5.77 -15.57
CA ALA A 511 -24.00 6.95 -14.87
C ALA A 511 -22.50 6.87 -14.62
N HIS A 512 -21.99 5.70 -14.20
CA HIS A 512 -20.59 5.46 -13.94
C HIS A 512 -19.70 5.68 -15.19
N LEU A 513 -20.01 5.05 -16.31
CA LEU A 513 -19.22 5.23 -17.56
C LEU A 513 -19.24 6.69 -18.05
N ARG A 514 -20.40 7.35 -17.94
CA ARG A 514 -20.52 8.76 -18.30
C ARG A 514 -19.67 9.65 -17.40
N SER A 515 -19.66 9.40 -16.10
CA SER A 515 -18.83 10.09 -15.11
C SER A 515 -17.36 10.03 -15.49
N VAL A 516 -16.84 8.81 -15.68
CA VAL A 516 -15.43 8.56 -16.02
C VAL A 516 -15.04 9.14 -17.38
N ALA A 517 -15.92 9.01 -18.40
CA ALA A 517 -15.67 9.56 -19.74
C ALA A 517 -15.58 11.10 -19.73
N LEU A 518 -16.51 11.78 -19.04
CA LEU A 518 -16.48 13.22 -18.86
C LEU A 518 -15.23 13.70 -18.13
N GLY A 519 -14.87 13.06 -17.02
CA GLY A 519 -13.67 13.39 -16.27
C GLY A 519 -12.40 13.23 -17.12
N MET A 520 -12.28 12.15 -17.88
CA MET A 520 -11.17 11.93 -18.80
C MET A 520 -11.12 12.99 -19.89
N GLN A 521 -12.25 13.33 -20.51
CA GLN A 521 -12.30 14.37 -21.53
C GLN A 521 -11.82 15.73 -20.98
N VAL A 522 -12.27 16.13 -19.79
CA VAL A 522 -11.82 17.39 -19.15
C VAL A 522 -10.32 17.38 -18.92
N THR A 523 -9.80 16.28 -18.39
CA THR A 523 -8.36 16.12 -18.11
C THR A 523 -7.54 16.21 -19.40
N VAL A 524 -7.93 15.49 -20.45
CA VAL A 524 -7.23 15.52 -21.74
C VAL A 524 -7.31 16.90 -22.39
N ARG A 525 -8.47 17.57 -22.36
CA ARG A 525 -8.63 18.95 -22.84
C ARG A 525 -7.71 19.92 -22.13
N PHE A 526 -7.63 19.83 -20.80
CA PHE A 526 -6.71 20.64 -20.00
C PHE A 526 -5.25 20.39 -20.41
N MET A 527 -4.84 19.13 -20.49
CA MET A 527 -3.49 18.75 -20.91
C MET A 527 -3.13 19.23 -22.33
N ARG A 528 -4.14 19.45 -23.19
CA ARG A 528 -4.00 20.05 -24.51
C ARG A 528 -4.03 21.59 -24.49
N GLY A 529 -4.12 22.23 -23.32
CA GLY A 529 -4.12 23.68 -23.18
C GLY A 529 -5.46 24.33 -23.53
N HIS A 530 -6.59 23.62 -23.50
CA HIS A 530 -7.93 24.17 -23.71
C HIS A 530 -8.57 24.72 -22.43
N GLY A 531 -7.87 24.68 -21.30
CA GLY A 531 -8.40 25.05 -20.00
C GLY A 531 -9.33 23.99 -19.40
N ILE A 532 -9.98 24.32 -18.29
CA ILE A 532 -10.89 23.42 -17.55
C ILE A 532 -12.32 23.68 -18.03
N ASP A 533 -13.00 22.63 -18.47
CA ASP A 533 -14.45 22.66 -18.70
C ASP A 533 -15.17 22.40 -17.37
N GLU A 534 -15.45 23.48 -16.63
CA GLU A 534 -16.03 23.41 -15.28
C GLU A 534 -17.44 22.78 -15.28
N ALA A 535 -18.20 22.90 -16.39
CA ALA A 535 -19.54 22.32 -16.48
C ALA A 535 -19.49 20.79 -16.60
N SER A 536 -18.64 20.30 -17.52
CA SER A 536 -18.40 18.86 -17.69
C SER A 536 -17.76 18.23 -16.46
N LEU A 537 -16.83 18.93 -15.80
CA LEU A 537 -16.20 18.45 -14.56
C LEU A 537 -17.23 18.31 -13.42
N ARG A 538 -18.06 19.33 -13.22
CA ARG A 538 -19.13 19.27 -12.21
C ARG A 538 -20.07 18.10 -12.50
N ARG A 539 -20.47 17.92 -13.74
CA ARG A 539 -21.33 16.81 -14.12
C ARG A 539 -20.67 15.44 -13.90
N ALA A 540 -19.37 15.33 -14.17
CA ALA A 540 -18.60 14.11 -13.87
C ALA A 540 -18.63 13.79 -12.36
N LEU A 541 -18.40 14.79 -11.51
CA LEU A 541 -18.42 14.65 -10.05
C LEU A 541 -19.80 14.27 -9.49
N GLU A 542 -20.88 14.87 -10.03
CA GLU A 542 -22.27 14.54 -9.67
C GLU A 542 -22.65 13.09 -9.99
N LEU A 543 -22.08 12.53 -11.05
CA LEU A 543 -22.35 11.16 -11.52
C LEU A 543 -21.40 10.12 -10.90
N GLU A 544 -20.36 10.56 -10.22
CA GLU A 544 -19.38 9.65 -9.61
C GLU A 544 -20.02 8.87 -8.45
N ASP A 545 -19.91 7.55 -8.51
CA ASP A 545 -20.28 6.69 -7.40
C ASP A 545 -19.11 6.58 -6.40
N PRO A 546 -19.23 7.17 -5.21
CA PRO A 546 -18.17 7.08 -4.20
C PRO A 546 -17.91 5.65 -3.71
N ALA A 547 -18.88 4.74 -3.85
CA ALA A 547 -18.76 3.36 -3.43
C ALA A 547 -18.15 2.44 -4.49
N ALA A 548 -17.98 2.91 -5.74
CA ALA A 548 -17.38 2.11 -6.82
C ALA A 548 -15.96 1.65 -6.45
N ALA A 549 -15.84 0.41 -6.00
CA ALA A 549 -14.58 -0.17 -5.53
C ALA A 549 -13.60 -0.49 -6.68
N PHE A 550 -14.11 -0.72 -7.90
CA PHE A 550 -13.32 -1.27 -9.00
C PHE A 550 -12.83 -0.26 -10.04
N THR A 551 -13.15 1.05 -9.86
CA THR A 551 -12.63 2.07 -10.76
C THR A 551 -11.20 2.46 -10.36
N PRO A 552 -10.18 2.27 -11.23
CA PRO A 552 -8.83 2.72 -10.95
C PRO A 552 -8.80 4.20 -10.57
N LEU A 553 -7.96 4.54 -9.61
CA LEU A 553 -7.95 5.87 -9.00
C LEU A 553 -7.78 7.00 -10.01
N VAL A 554 -6.92 6.80 -11.01
CA VAL A 554 -6.63 7.78 -12.06
C VAL A 554 -7.82 8.13 -12.95
N PHE A 555 -8.84 7.28 -12.97
CA PHE A 555 -10.07 7.50 -13.75
C PHE A 555 -11.20 8.12 -12.92
N ARG A 556 -11.04 8.24 -11.60
CA ARG A 556 -12.07 8.84 -10.72
C ARG A 556 -12.11 10.36 -10.91
N PRO A 557 -13.27 10.97 -11.23
CA PRO A 557 -13.39 12.41 -11.39
C PRO A 557 -12.93 13.23 -10.19
N THR A 558 -13.13 12.76 -8.96
CA THR A 558 -12.61 13.41 -7.75
C THR A 558 -11.09 13.53 -7.76
N VAL A 559 -10.37 12.51 -8.23
CA VAL A 559 -8.90 12.54 -8.34
C VAL A 559 -8.47 13.50 -9.44
N GLN A 560 -9.13 13.42 -10.61
CA GLN A 560 -8.85 14.32 -11.73
C GLN A 560 -9.12 15.78 -11.34
N HIS A 561 -10.18 16.07 -10.58
CA HIS A 561 -10.44 17.39 -10.02
C HIS A 561 -9.31 17.87 -9.11
N ALA A 562 -8.84 17.04 -8.17
CA ALA A 562 -7.72 17.40 -7.30
C ALA A 562 -6.44 17.72 -8.08
N LEU A 563 -6.15 16.94 -9.15
CA LEU A 563 -5.02 17.20 -10.04
C LEU A 563 -5.18 18.48 -10.85
N LEU A 564 -6.39 18.75 -11.37
CA LEU A 564 -6.69 19.98 -12.10
C LEU A 564 -6.57 21.23 -11.22
N LEU A 565 -6.97 21.15 -9.96
CA LEU A 565 -6.75 22.19 -8.96
C LEU A 565 -5.25 22.47 -8.77
N ASP A 566 -4.45 21.43 -8.58
CA ASP A 566 -3.00 21.54 -8.39
C ASP A 566 -2.32 22.13 -9.64
N TRP A 567 -2.66 21.62 -10.81
CA TRP A 567 -2.06 22.04 -12.09
C TRP A 567 -2.48 23.45 -12.53
N SER A 568 -3.64 23.93 -12.06
CA SER A 568 -4.10 25.30 -12.35
C SER A 568 -3.61 26.34 -11.32
N GLY A 569 -2.87 25.91 -10.28
CA GLY A 569 -2.33 26.81 -9.25
C GLY A 569 -3.24 27.02 -8.04
N ARG A 570 -4.38 26.34 -7.94
CA ARG A 570 -5.28 26.35 -6.78
C ARG A 570 -4.77 25.39 -5.70
N LEU A 571 -3.52 25.61 -5.23
CA LEU A 571 -2.73 24.66 -4.50
C LEU A 571 -3.30 24.26 -3.13
N GLU A 572 -3.89 25.20 -2.38
CA GLU A 572 -4.50 24.91 -1.09
C GLU A 572 -5.75 24.04 -1.21
N GLN A 573 -6.58 24.31 -2.24
CA GLN A 573 -7.75 23.49 -2.50
C GLN A 573 -7.34 22.08 -2.96
N ALA A 574 -6.31 21.99 -3.80
CA ALA A 574 -5.72 20.72 -4.21
C ALA A 574 -5.19 19.93 -3.01
N HIS A 575 -4.51 20.59 -2.08
CA HIS A 575 -3.97 19.96 -0.87
C HIS A 575 -5.08 19.29 -0.05
N VAL A 576 -6.17 20.00 0.22
CA VAL A 576 -7.30 19.46 1.00
C VAL A 576 -7.88 18.21 0.32
N GLU A 577 -8.11 18.26 -0.99
CA GLU A 577 -8.67 17.13 -1.73
C GLU A 577 -7.68 15.96 -1.85
N LEU A 578 -6.41 16.22 -2.12
CA LEU A 578 -5.37 15.18 -2.19
C LEU A 578 -5.20 14.46 -0.84
N GLN A 579 -5.20 15.19 0.29
CA GLN A 579 -5.14 14.59 1.63
C GLN A 579 -6.38 13.75 1.93
N ARG A 580 -7.57 14.21 1.51
CA ARG A 580 -8.80 13.44 1.65
C ARG A 580 -8.75 12.14 0.86
N ILE A 581 -8.30 12.19 -0.40
CA ILE A 581 -8.15 11.00 -1.25
C ILE A 581 -7.10 10.06 -0.65
N ARG A 582 -5.95 10.59 -0.19
CA ARG A 582 -4.88 9.80 0.43
C ARG A 582 -5.38 9.04 1.66
N ARG A 583 -6.14 9.71 2.54
CA ARG A 583 -6.77 9.08 3.70
C ARG A 583 -7.71 7.95 3.28
N ARG A 584 -8.55 8.18 2.27
CA ARG A 584 -9.46 7.15 1.74
C ARG A 584 -8.72 5.93 1.15
N CYS A 585 -7.58 6.14 0.47
CA CYS A 585 -6.75 5.03 0.00
C CYS A 585 -6.22 4.20 1.17
N MET A 586 -5.79 4.83 2.27
CA MET A 586 -5.37 4.11 3.49
C MET A 586 -6.53 3.34 4.12
N GLU A 587 -7.70 3.95 4.25
CA GLU A 587 -8.91 3.32 4.79
C GLU A 587 -9.35 2.09 4.00
N ARG A 588 -9.09 2.08 2.69
CA ARG A 588 -9.40 0.98 1.77
C ARG A 588 -8.24 0.00 1.56
N GLY A 589 -7.05 0.27 2.11
CA GLY A 589 -5.85 -0.53 1.85
C GLY A 589 -5.38 -0.50 0.40
N GLU A 590 -5.74 0.54 -0.37
CA GLU A 590 -5.35 0.73 -1.78
C GLU A 590 -3.89 1.21 -1.86
N GLU A 591 -2.93 0.31 -1.60
CA GLU A 591 -1.51 0.66 -1.41
C GLU A 591 -0.83 1.23 -2.66
N GLY A 592 -1.08 0.65 -3.84
CA GLY A 592 -0.52 1.15 -5.10
C GLY A 592 -1.03 2.54 -5.42
N GLU A 593 -2.31 2.76 -5.23
CA GLU A 593 -2.98 4.04 -5.37
C GLU A 593 -2.52 5.04 -4.32
N HIS A 594 -2.25 4.57 -3.09
CA HIS A 594 -1.71 5.42 -2.02
C HIS A 594 -0.32 5.96 -2.38
N VAL A 595 0.58 5.17 -3.00
CA VAL A 595 1.88 5.65 -3.49
C VAL A 595 1.70 6.71 -4.58
N PHE A 596 0.75 6.51 -5.51
CA PHE A 596 0.44 7.49 -6.56
C PHE A 596 -0.05 8.82 -5.97
N ILE A 597 -1.00 8.79 -5.03
CA ILE A 597 -1.51 10.01 -4.39
C ILE A 597 -0.46 10.65 -3.49
N SER A 598 0.35 9.88 -2.78
CA SER A 598 1.48 10.41 -1.99
C SER A 598 2.48 11.15 -2.88
N PHE A 599 2.76 10.65 -4.08
CA PHE A 599 3.54 11.38 -5.07
C PHE A 599 2.92 12.75 -5.40
N GLN A 600 1.60 12.81 -5.63
CA GLN A 600 0.91 14.08 -5.94
C GLN A 600 0.88 15.03 -4.72
N VAL A 601 0.67 14.51 -3.51
CA VAL A 601 0.75 15.30 -2.26
C VAL A 601 2.15 15.89 -2.08
N GLY A 602 3.20 15.10 -2.29
CA GLY A 602 4.58 15.56 -2.20
C GLY A 602 4.90 16.66 -3.21
N VAL A 603 4.45 16.53 -4.46
CA VAL A 603 4.61 17.55 -5.50
C VAL A 603 3.83 18.84 -5.16
N ASN A 604 2.60 18.72 -4.66
CA ASN A 604 1.80 19.87 -4.21
C ASN A 604 2.48 20.58 -3.02
N ALA A 605 2.98 19.82 -2.03
CA ALA A 605 3.71 20.37 -0.88
C ALA A 605 4.96 21.15 -1.32
N MET A 606 5.74 20.61 -2.27
CA MET A 606 6.92 21.32 -2.85
C MET A 606 6.52 22.65 -3.49
N ARG A 607 5.40 22.69 -4.24
CA ARG A 607 4.90 23.93 -4.87
C ARG A 607 4.47 24.96 -3.86
N ARG A 608 3.83 24.53 -2.76
CA ARG A 608 3.43 25.36 -1.62
C ARG A 608 4.61 25.81 -0.75
N GLY A 609 5.80 25.24 -0.98
CA GLY A 609 7.00 25.52 -0.18
C GLY A 609 7.10 24.71 1.11
N ASP A 610 6.21 23.74 1.31
CA ASP A 610 6.29 22.84 2.46
C ASP A 610 7.22 21.65 2.17
N PHE A 611 8.52 21.92 2.19
CA PHE A 611 9.54 20.91 1.93
C PHE A 611 9.69 19.89 3.08
N VAL A 612 9.15 20.19 4.27
CA VAL A 612 9.13 19.25 5.40
C VAL A 612 8.07 18.18 5.13
N GLU A 613 6.83 18.58 4.82
CA GLU A 613 5.77 17.64 4.42
C GLU A 613 6.21 16.82 3.21
N ALA A 614 6.75 17.47 2.17
CA ALA A 614 7.23 16.77 0.98
C ALA A 614 8.28 15.70 1.29
N GLY A 615 9.19 15.99 2.23
CA GLY A 615 10.22 15.05 2.68
C GLY A 615 9.65 13.84 3.40
N LEU A 616 8.74 14.07 4.35
CA LEU A 616 8.07 12.98 5.09
C LEU A 616 7.29 12.07 4.15
N VAL A 617 6.50 12.66 3.26
CA VAL A 617 5.72 11.91 2.27
C VAL A 617 6.62 11.14 1.30
N ALA A 618 7.78 11.69 0.91
CA ALA A 618 8.73 11.01 0.02
C ALA A 618 9.35 9.76 0.67
N GLU A 619 9.72 9.83 1.96
CA GLU A 619 10.28 8.68 2.68
C GLU A 619 9.21 7.61 2.93
N GLU A 620 8.00 8.00 3.30
CA GLU A 620 6.86 7.08 3.47
C GLU A 620 6.52 6.38 2.14
N ALA A 621 6.39 7.14 1.05
CA ALA A 621 6.14 6.57 -0.27
C ALA A 621 7.25 5.60 -0.72
N MET A 622 8.51 5.89 -0.39
CA MET A 622 9.64 5.02 -0.70
C MET A 622 9.58 3.71 0.08
N GLU A 623 9.25 3.76 1.36
CA GLU A 623 9.10 2.56 2.19
C GLU A 623 7.96 1.67 1.68
N GLN A 624 6.81 2.28 1.39
CA GLN A 624 5.67 1.56 0.82
C GLN A 624 5.97 0.95 -0.55
N ALA A 625 6.65 1.71 -1.43
CA ALA A 625 7.01 1.21 -2.75
C ALA A 625 7.95 -0.01 -2.69
N ARG A 626 8.87 -0.05 -1.71
CA ARG A 626 9.73 -1.22 -1.46
C ARG A 626 8.93 -2.43 -0.97
N GLN A 627 7.95 -2.21 -0.09
CA GLN A 627 7.09 -3.28 0.44
C GLN A 627 6.15 -3.86 -0.62
N LEU A 628 5.59 -3.00 -1.47
CA LEU A 628 4.73 -3.41 -2.58
C LEU A 628 5.49 -4.18 -3.66
N GLY A 629 6.74 -3.79 -3.88
CA GLY A 629 7.48 -4.22 -5.07
C GLY A 629 6.90 -3.66 -6.37
N GLY A 630 7.59 -3.92 -7.47
CA GLY A 630 7.19 -3.45 -8.79
C GLY A 630 7.76 -2.07 -9.16
N ASP A 631 8.05 -1.91 -10.46
CA ASP A 631 8.78 -0.76 -10.97
C ASP A 631 7.96 0.54 -10.94
N THR A 632 6.64 0.49 -11.11
CA THR A 632 5.79 1.71 -11.14
C THR A 632 5.76 2.41 -9.79
N ALA A 633 5.50 1.70 -8.69
CA ALA A 633 5.49 2.29 -7.35
C ALA A 633 6.88 2.83 -6.97
N LEU A 634 7.92 2.03 -7.24
CA LEU A 634 9.30 2.43 -6.98
C LEU A 634 9.71 3.66 -7.81
N PHE A 635 9.26 3.74 -9.08
CA PHE A 635 9.50 4.89 -9.93
C PHE A 635 8.87 6.17 -9.35
N LEU A 636 7.59 6.13 -8.95
CA LEU A 636 6.89 7.30 -8.40
C LEU A 636 7.61 7.82 -7.14
N ALA A 637 7.91 6.93 -6.19
CA ALA A 637 8.60 7.30 -4.96
C ALA A 637 10.02 7.86 -5.22
N THR A 638 10.79 7.20 -6.11
CA THR A 638 12.13 7.65 -6.47
C THR A 638 12.11 8.98 -7.23
N SER A 639 11.11 9.19 -8.10
CA SER A 639 10.91 10.46 -8.83
C SER A 639 10.58 11.62 -7.90
N LEU A 640 9.79 11.39 -6.84
CA LEU A 640 9.51 12.42 -5.85
C LEU A 640 10.80 12.83 -5.11
N ARG A 641 11.62 11.87 -4.70
CA ARG A 641 12.93 12.14 -4.09
C ARG A 641 13.86 12.87 -5.06
N ALA A 642 13.88 12.49 -6.34
CA ALA A 642 14.69 13.13 -7.37
C ALA A 642 14.28 14.61 -7.58
N GLN A 643 12.99 14.92 -7.52
CA GLN A 643 12.50 16.30 -7.65
C GLN A 643 12.78 17.13 -6.39
N LEU A 644 12.69 16.53 -5.20
CA LEU A 644 12.90 17.21 -3.92
C LEU A 644 14.37 17.50 -3.59
N ALA A 645 15.27 16.56 -3.89
CA ALA A 645 16.66 16.62 -3.46
C ALA A 645 17.45 17.87 -3.95
N PRO A 646 17.22 18.42 -5.16
CA PRO A 646 17.87 19.66 -5.61
C PRO A 646 17.60 20.87 -4.70
N TYR A 647 16.39 20.96 -4.12
CA TYR A 647 16.04 22.06 -3.20
C TYR A 647 16.86 22.01 -1.90
N ALA A 648 17.16 20.81 -1.41
CA ALA A 648 17.98 20.64 -0.20
C ALA A 648 19.47 20.95 -0.42
N GLY A 649 19.90 21.20 -1.67
CA GLY A 649 21.27 21.52 -2.01
C GLY A 649 22.28 20.38 -1.88
N ARG A 650 21.81 19.14 -1.71
CA ARG A 650 22.64 17.93 -1.56
C ARG A 650 22.90 17.31 -2.93
N GLU A 651 23.90 17.81 -3.65
CA GLU A 651 24.20 17.43 -5.04
C GLU A 651 24.32 15.91 -5.23
N LEU A 652 25.11 15.22 -4.40
CA LEU A 652 25.33 13.77 -4.54
C LEU A 652 24.04 12.96 -4.35
N ASP A 653 23.21 13.32 -3.38
CA ASP A 653 21.94 12.63 -3.12
C ASP A 653 20.94 12.89 -4.25
N ALA A 654 20.91 14.13 -4.77
CA ALA A 654 20.08 14.50 -5.91
C ALA A 654 20.46 13.69 -7.16
N ARG A 655 21.75 13.60 -7.48
CA ARG A 655 22.22 12.80 -8.64
C ARG A 655 21.88 11.33 -8.48
N ARG A 656 22.12 10.74 -7.31
CA ARG A 656 21.77 9.33 -7.05
C ARG A 656 20.28 9.06 -7.24
N ALA A 657 19.41 9.95 -6.73
CA ALA A 657 17.97 9.80 -6.88
C ALA A 657 17.52 9.97 -8.34
N ILE A 658 18.12 10.94 -9.07
CA ILE A 658 17.87 11.17 -10.49
C ILE A 658 18.31 9.95 -11.32
N ASP A 659 19.53 9.44 -11.12
CA ASP A 659 20.05 8.28 -11.83
C ASP A 659 19.21 7.02 -11.59
N ALA A 660 18.80 6.79 -10.33
CA ALA A 660 17.93 5.67 -9.99
C ALA A 660 16.55 5.78 -10.67
N ALA A 661 15.94 6.97 -10.67
CA ALA A 661 14.67 7.19 -11.34
C ALA A 661 14.76 7.03 -12.87
N MET A 662 15.85 7.52 -13.47
CA MET A 662 16.12 7.38 -14.91
C MET A 662 16.34 5.91 -15.31
N GLU A 663 16.97 5.11 -14.47
CA GLU A 663 17.14 3.67 -14.70
C GLU A 663 15.82 2.94 -14.71
N ILE A 664 14.95 3.20 -13.73
CA ILE A 664 13.62 2.60 -13.68
C ILE A 664 12.79 3.05 -14.90
N SER A 665 12.85 4.34 -15.27
CA SER A 665 12.15 4.88 -16.43
C SER A 665 12.55 4.20 -17.74
N ARG A 666 13.85 3.87 -17.91
CA ARG A 666 14.33 3.12 -19.09
C ARG A 666 13.78 1.70 -19.14
N ARG A 667 13.67 1.03 -17.99
CA ARG A 667 13.11 -0.32 -17.90
C ARG A 667 11.61 -0.35 -18.19
N THR A 668 10.89 0.65 -17.69
CA THR A 668 9.41 0.74 -17.84
C THR A 668 8.96 1.39 -19.15
N GLY A 669 9.88 1.96 -19.95
CA GLY A 669 9.54 2.67 -21.18
C GLY A 669 8.65 3.91 -20.99
N SER A 670 8.60 4.50 -19.80
CA SER A 670 7.71 5.62 -19.47
C SER A 670 8.35 6.97 -19.80
N PHE A 671 8.10 7.47 -20.99
CA PHE A 671 8.63 8.76 -21.47
C PHE A 671 8.21 9.96 -20.62
N ARG A 672 6.93 10.05 -20.28
CA ARG A 672 6.38 11.22 -19.56
C ARG A 672 6.85 11.33 -18.12
N LEU A 673 7.05 10.20 -17.50
CA LEU A 673 7.61 10.17 -16.15
C LEU A 673 9.11 10.52 -16.18
N ALA A 674 9.84 10.13 -17.24
CA ALA A 674 11.23 10.54 -17.47
C ALA A 674 11.40 12.07 -17.59
N GLU A 675 10.43 12.77 -18.23
CA GLU A 675 10.47 14.22 -18.41
C GLU A 675 10.58 14.99 -17.09
N ARG A 676 9.88 14.54 -16.05
CA ARG A 676 9.95 15.14 -14.71
C ARG A 676 11.33 14.97 -14.06
N VAL A 677 11.95 13.81 -14.27
CA VAL A 677 13.28 13.51 -13.74
C VAL A 677 14.35 14.31 -14.49
N VAL A 678 14.20 14.44 -15.82
CA VAL A 678 15.04 15.33 -16.66
C VAL A 678 14.90 16.79 -16.21
N GLY A 679 13.68 17.25 -15.92
CA GLY A 679 13.44 18.57 -15.34
C GLY A 679 14.17 18.77 -14.02
N ALA A 680 14.13 17.77 -13.13
CA ALA A 680 14.85 17.84 -11.85
C ALA A 680 16.38 17.93 -12.03
N LEU A 681 16.95 17.24 -13.02
CA LEU A 681 18.37 17.37 -13.36
C LEU A 681 18.71 18.79 -13.86
N GLY A 682 17.87 19.31 -14.78
CA GLY A 682 18.04 20.68 -15.28
C GLY A 682 17.96 21.71 -14.17
N PHE A 683 17.02 21.58 -13.24
CA PHE A 683 16.89 22.44 -12.07
C PHE A 683 18.08 22.31 -11.10
N LEU A 684 18.61 21.11 -10.87
CA LEU A 684 19.81 20.91 -10.06
C LEU A 684 21.00 21.69 -10.63
N GLU A 685 21.28 21.48 -11.92
CA GLU A 685 22.41 22.16 -12.58
C GLU A 685 22.24 23.70 -12.60
N LEU A 686 20.99 24.17 -12.80
CA LEU A 686 20.65 25.58 -12.71
C LEU A 686 20.91 26.12 -11.29
N SER A 687 20.48 25.38 -10.26
CA SER A 687 20.67 25.77 -8.86
C SER A 687 22.16 25.86 -8.48
N LEU A 688 22.99 25.01 -9.08
CA LEU A 688 24.46 25.06 -8.94
C LEU A 688 25.13 26.16 -9.78
N GLY A 689 24.37 26.90 -10.61
CA GLY A 689 24.92 27.95 -11.49
C GLY A 689 25.58 27.42 -12.77
N ARG A 690 25.41 26.15 -13.10
CA ARG A 690 25.98 25.46 -14.26
C ARG A 690 25.03 25.55 -15.47
N HIS A 691 24.86 26.73 -16.04
CA HIS A 691 23.86 27.02 -17.07
C HIS A 691 23.98 26.14 -18.33
N GLU A 692 25.20 25.85 -18.79
CA GLU A 692 25.42 24.97 -19.96
C GLU A 692 24.94 23.52 -19.65
N ALA A 693 25.28 22.98 -18.48
CA ALA A 693 24.84 21.66 -18.06
C ALA A 693 23.32 21.61 -17.86
N SER A 694 22.71 22.66 -17.29
CA SER A 694 21.25 22.80 -17.15
C SER A 694 20.57 22.77 -18.51
N PHE A 695 21.03 23.58 -19.48
CA PHE A 695 20.44 23.57 -20.81
C PHE A 695 20.67 22.24 -21.53
N ALA A 696 21.87 21.65 -21.43
CA ALA A 696 22.12 20.32 -22.02
C ALA A 696 21.19 19.24 -21.49
N ALA A 697 20.88 19.24 -20.18
CA ALA A 697 19.89 18.34 -19.60
C ALA A 697 18.48 18.59 -20.15
N LEU A 698 18.06 19.85 -20.29
CA LEU A 698 16.71 20.23 -20.70
C LEU A 698 16.53 20.24 -22.22
N GLN A 699 17.60 20.21 -23.01
CA GLN A 699 17.54 20.28 -24.46
C GLN A 699 16.60 19.25 -25.11
N PRO A 700 16.54 17.99 -24.67
CA PRO A 700 15.60 17.02 -25.24
C PRO A 700 14.12 17.41 -25.05
N LEU A 701 13.78 18.12 -23.96
CA LEU A 701 12.44 18.63 -23.70
C LEU A 701 12.13 19.85 -24.57
N VAL A 702 13.10 20.78 -24.65
CA VAL A 702 12.98 21.98 -25.47
C VAL A 702 12.89 21.64 -26.96
N ALA A 703 13.66 20.66 -27.45
CA ALA A 703 13.63 20.24 -28.86
C ALA A 703 12.27 19.63 -29.31
N ARG A 704 11.50 19.11 -28.37
CA ARG A 704 10.16 18.57 -28.63
C ARG A 704 9.02 19.58 -28.39
N PHE A 705 9.34 20.71 -27.80
CA PHE A 705 8.38 21.75 -27.50
C PHE A 705 8.23 22.69 -28.73
N ASP A 706 7.07 22.67 -29.33
CA ASP A 706 6.72 23.62 -30.38
C ASP A 706 6.07 24.87 -29.74
N PRO A 707 6.71 26.05 -29.79
CA PRO A 707 6.21 27.27 -29.15
C PRO A 707 4.81 27.71 -29.66
N GLU A 708 4.44 27.34 -30.88
CA GLU A 708 3.17 27.74 -31.46
C GLU A 708 2.00 26.84 -31.05
N SER A 709 2.22 25.54 -30.91
CA SER A 709 1.16 24.54 -30.73
C SER A 709 1.21 23.83 -29.38
N SER A 710 2.36 23.74 -28.74
CA SER A 710 2.49 22.98 -27.48
C SER A 710 1.76 23.67 -26.31
N PRO A 711 1.06 22.91 -25.48
CA PRO A 711 0.42 23.43 -24.27
C PRO A 711 1.48 23.83 -23.23
N THR A 712 1.23 24.96 -22.55
CA THR A 712 2.13 25.51 -21.51
C THR A 712 1.57 25.32 -20.09
N GLU A 713 0.57 24.44 -19.89
CA GLU A 713 0.12 24.09 -18.54
C GLU A 713 1.25 23.42 -17.73
N LEU A 714 1.21 23.58 -16.43
CA LEU A 714 2.28 23.22 -15.50
C LEU A 714 2.78 21.77 -15.63
N PRO A 715 1.93 20.75 -15.84
CA PRO A 715 2.41 19.37 -16.04
C PRO A 715 3.16 19.16 -17.36
N ASN A 716 2.99 20.02 -18.36
CA ASN A 716 3.63 19.90 -19.66
C ASN A 716 4.88 20.77 -19.81
N ALA A 717 4.90 21.90 -19.14
CA ALA A 717 5.86 22.98 -19.41
C ALA A 717 6.58 23.47 -18.13
N GLY A 718 6.51 22.72 -17.04
CA GLY A 718 7.16 23.07 -15.77
C GLY A 718 8.70 23.25 -15.86
N PHE A 719 9.33 22.72 -16.91
CA PHE A 719 10.75 22.88 -17.18
C PHE A 719 11.12 24.20 -17.89
N LEU A 720 10.13 24.88 -18.52
CA LEU A 720 10.39 26.09 -19.32
C LEU A 720 11.05 27.23 -18.53
N PRO A 721 10.65 27.53 -17.27
CA PRO A 721 11.30 28.60 -16.51
C PRO A 721 12.80 28.39 -16.34
N ASP A 722 13.22 27.14 -16.13
CA ASP A 722 14.63 26.79 -15.94
C ASP A 722 15.40 26.80 -17.27
N ALA A 723 14.78 26.31 -18.34
CA ALA A 723 15.34 26.38 -19.70
C ALA A 723 15.52 27.82 -20.17
N ILE A 724 14.54 28.70 -19.94
CA ILE A 724 14.60 30.13 -20.26
C ILE A 724 15.74 30.81 -19.47
N GLU A 725 15.83 30.59 -18.15
CA GLU A 725 16.91 31.15 -17.31
C GLU A 725 18.27 30.70 -17.81
N ALA A 726 18.45 29.42 -18.12
CA ALA A 726 19.71 28.89 -18.65
C ALA A 726 20.04 29.49 -20.03
N LEU A 727 19.10 29.58 -20.97
CA LEU A 727 19.31 30.14 -22.31
C LEU A 727 19.67 31.62 -22.25
N VAL A 728 18.99 32.41 -21.43
CA VAL A 728 19.30 33.83 -21.26
C VAL A 728 20.65 34.02 -20.64
N ALA A 729 21.03 33.24 -19.63
CA ALA A 729 22.35 33.29 -19.01
C ALA A 729 23.49 32.95 -19.99
N LEU A 730 23.23 32.07 -20.98
CA LEU A 730 24.14 31.71 -22.05
C LEU A 730 24.14 32.68 -23.23
N GLY A 731 23.32 33.75 -23.21
CA GLY A 731 23.19 34.72 -24.30
C GLY A 731 22.41 34.17 -25.52
N ARG A 732 21.76 33.01 -25.41
CA ARG A 732 20.98 32.36 -26.50
C ARG A 732 19.55 32.93 -26.58
N LEU A 733 19.46 34.29 -26.74
CA LEU A 733 18.18 34.99 -26.61
C LEU A 733 17.15 34.62 -27.66
N THR A 734 17.59 34.36 -28.90
CA THR A 734 16.71 33.93 -30.03
C THR A 734 16.06 32.59 -29.80
N GLN A 735 16.64 31.72 -28.92
CA GLN A 735 16.03 30.46 -28.54
C GLN A 735 15.11 30.62 -27.32
N ALA A 736 15.39 31.58 -26.44
CA ALA A 736 14.57 31.84 -25.26
C ALA A 736 13.27 32.58 -25.60
N GLU A 737 13.29 33.50 -26.56
CA GLU A 737 12.17 34.38 -26.90
C GLU A 737 10.87 33.65 -27.27
N PRO A 738 10.86 32.64 -28.16
CA PRO A 738 9.65 31.90 -28.50
C PRO A 738 9.05 31.16 -27.30
N LEU A 739 9.86 30.67 -26.37
CA LEU A 739 9.40 29.98 -25.16
C LEU A 739 8.70 30.97 -24.22
N ILE A 740 9.26 32.17 -24.07
CA ILE A 740 8.67 33.26 -23.27
C ILE A 740 7.32 33.67 -23.88
N GLU A 741 7.27 33.89 -25.21
CA GLU A 741 6.06 34.28 -25.92
C GLU A 741 4.96 33.23 -25.79
N ALA A 742 5.29 31.94 -25.85
CA ALA A 742 4.32 30.88 -25.68
C ALA A 742 3.67 30.92 -24.28
N LEU A 743 4.51 31.11 -23.20
CA LEU A 743 4.01 31.27 -21.83
C LEU A 743 3.10 32.49 -21.68
N GLU A 744 3.52 33.65 -22.20
CA GLU A 744 2.77 34.90 -22.10
C GLU A 744 1.47 34.83 -22.91
N ARG A 745 1.49 34.30 -24.14
CA ARG A 745 0.33 34.13 -24.99
C ARG A 745 -0.73 33.22 -24.38
N ASN A 746 -0.34 32.03 -23.98
CA ASN A 746 -1.23 31.05 -23.36
C ASN A 746 -1.70 31.51 -21.97
N GLY A 747 -0.83 32.15 -21.20
CA GLY A 747 -1.15 32.72 -19.89
C GLY A 747 -2.25 33.75 -19.96
N ARG A 748 -2.21 34.68 -20.97
CA ARG A 748 -3.28 35.65 -21.22
C ARG A 748 -4.56 34.99 -21.71
N ARG A 749 -4.47 34.00 -22.63
CA ARG A 749 -5.62 33.29 -23.20
C ARG A 749 -6.40 32.50 -22.13
N LEU A 750 -5.72 31.93 -21.15
CA LEU A 750 -6.30 31.04 -20.13
C LEU A 750 -6.44 31.68 -18.76
N ASP A 751 -5.99 32.92 -18.59
CA ASP A 751 -5.82 33.59 -17.28
C ASP A 751 -5.10 32.70 -16.27
N ARG A 752 -3.88 32.25 -16.63
CA ARG A 752 -3.04 31.38 -15.77
C ARG A 752 -1.95 32.20 -15.10
N PRO A 753 -2.09 32.52 -13.80
CA PRO A 753 -1.12 33.33 -13.08
C PRO A 753 0.31 32.76 -13.14
N TRP A 754 0.47 31.41 -13.05
CA TRP A 754 1.78 30.78 -13.14
C TRP A 754 2.47 31.07 -14.47
N MET A 755 1.77 30.89 -15.61
CA MET A 755 2.35 31.15 -16.93
C MET A 755 2.71 32.62 -17.10
N LEU A 756 1.84 33.52 -16.65
CA LEU A 756 2.05 34.97 -16.69
C LEU A 756 3.25 35.40 -15.84
N ALA A 757 3.37 34.86 -14.63
CA ALA A 757 4.46 35.15 -13.72
C ALA A 757 5.81 34.69 -14.26
N VAL A 758 5.93 33.40 -14.68
CA VAL A 758 7.21 32.87 -15.17
C VAL A 758 7.57 33.40 -16.56
N GLY A 759 6.57 33.67 -17.42
CA GLY A 759 6.77 34.34 -18.71
C GLY A 759 7.27 35.77 -18.55
N ALA A 760 6.65 36.57 -17.68
CA ALA A 760 7.11 37.92 -17.37
C ALA A 760 8.48 37.94 -16.69
N ARG A 761 8.84 36.94 -15.84
CA ARG A 761 10.18 36.75 -15.30
C ARG A 761 11.19 36.49 -16.41
N GLY A 762 10.90 35.57 -17.33
CA GLY A 762 11.73 35.30 -18.50
C GLY A 762 11.94 36.54 -19.36
N ARG A 763 10.88 37.30 -19.63
CA ARG A 763 10.89 38.58 -20.35
C ARG A 763 11.80 39.60 -19.62
N ALA A 764 11.70 39.68 -18.30
CA ALA A 764 12.58 40.58 -17.52
C ALA A 764 14.06 40.23 -17.63
N MET A 765 14.41 38.92 -17.59
CA MET A 765 15.77 38.44 -17.77
C MET A 765 16.29 38.76 -19.17
N MET A 766 15.47 38.54 -20.20
CA MET A 766 15.84 38.78 -21.60
C MET A 766 16.07 40.29 -21.85
N LEU A 767 15.18 41.17 -21.41
CA LEU A 767 15.31 42.62 -21.54
C LEU A 767 16.58 43.13 -20.80
N ALA A 768 16.85 42.57 -19.63
CA ALA A 768 18.06 42.87 -18.88
C ALA A 768 19.36 42.44 -19.59
N ALA A 769 19.33 41.34 -20.33
CA ALA A 769 20.44 40.87 -21.16
C ALA A 769 20.67 41.75 -22.40
N LEU A 770 19.59 42.30 -22.97
CA LEU A 770 19.61 43.28 -24.04
C LEU A 770 20.04 44.69 -23.60
N GLY A 771 20.15 44.91 -22.26
CA GLY A 771 20.58 46.19 -21.70
C GLY A 771 19.46 47.15 -21.29
N ASP A 772 18.18 46.77 -21.56
CA ASP A 772 17.03 47.58 -21.15
C ASP A 772 16.59 47.19 -19.71
N LEU A 773 17.27 47.80 -18.75
CA LEU A 773 17.07 47.48 -17.33
C LEU A 773 15.75 48.04 -16.79
N ASP A 774 15.24 49.17 -17.30
CA ASP A 774 14.01 49.77 -16.83
C ASP A 774 12.82 48.94 -17.31
N ALA A 775 12.74 48.55 -18.59
CA ALA A 775 11.72 47.65 -19.09
C ALA A 775 11.81 46.27 -18.44
N GLY A 776 13.00 45.74 -18.17
CA GLY A 776 13.22 44.53 -17.41
C GLY A 776 12.67 44.59 -15.97
N SER A 777 12.93 45.74 -15.29
CA SER A 777 12.39 45.95 -13.94
C SER A 777 10.87 46.03 -13.92
N GLU A 778 10.23 46.65 -14.91
CA GLU A 778 8.77 46.70 -15.02
C GLU A 778 8.19 45.30 -15.35
N ALA A 779 8.86 44.52 -16.19
CA ALA A 779 8.46 43.13 -16.44
C ALA A 779 8.56 42.26 -15.16
N ALA A 780 9.61 42.41 -14.37
CA ALA A 780 9.76 41.72 -13.09
C ALA A 780 8.67 42.11 -12.08
N LYS A 781 8.25 43.38 -12.05
CA LYS A 781 7.12 43.83 -11.19
C LYS A 781 5.80 43.20 -11.64
N ARG A 782 5.54 43.10 -12.97
CA ARG A 782 4.38 42.38 -13.49
C ARG A 782 4.40 40.91 -13.07
N ALA A 783 5.57 40.27 -13.12
CA ALA A 783 5.73 38.89 -12.65
C ALA A 783 5.39 38.76 -11.15
N MET A 784 5.83 39.73 -10.32
CA MET A 784 5.49 39.74 -8.89
C MET A 784 3.99 39.85 -8.65
N ALA A 785 3.29 40.73 -9.39
CA ALA A 785 1.84 40.87 -9.28
C ALA A 785 1.08 39.56 -9.60
N GLU A 786 1.57 38.78 -10.56
CA GLU A 786 1.01 37.48 -10.89
C GLU A 786 1.36 36.40 -9.82
N HIS A 787 2.56 36.47 -9.21
CA HIS A 787 2.91 35.63 -8.09
C HIS A 787 2.05 35.90 -6.84
N ASP A 788 1.57 37.12 -6.63
CA ASP A 788 0.69 37.45 -5.52
C ASP A 788 -0.71 36.77 -5.65
N ARG A 789 -1.05 36.24 -6.83
CA ARG A 789 -2.23 35.41 -7.10
C ARG A 789 -1.98 33.91 -6.84
N LEU A 790 -0.76 33.51 -6.44
CA LEU A 790 -0.31 32.11 -6.34
C LEU A 790 0.33 31.80 -4.97
N ALA A 791 0.05 30.65 -4.42
CA ALA A 791 0.72 30.16 -3.23
C ALA A 791 2.02 29.37 -3.58
N MET A 792 2.95 30.03 -4.34
CA MET A 792 4.23 29.43 -4.77
C MET A 792 5.40 30.27 -4.26
N PRO A 793 5.76 30.20 -2.97
CA PRO A 793 6.73 31.10 -2.36
C PRO A 793 8.12 30.99 -2.96
N PHE A 794 8.56 29.81 -3.36
CA PHE A 794 9.84 29.61 -4.00
C PHE A 794 9.93 30.35 -5.36
N GLU A 795 8.94 30.19 -6.24
CA GLU A 795 8.91 30.84 -7.54
C GLU A 795 8.80 32.38 -7.40
N ARG A 796 8.03 32.84 -6.42
CA ARG A 796 7.94 34.25 -6.07
C ARG A 796 9.30 34.81 -5.62
N ALA A 797 10.03 34.07 -4.76
CA ALA A 797 11.33 34.47 -4.26
C ALA A 797 12.40 34.51 -5.38
N ARG A 798 12.34 33.60 -6.38
CA ARG A 798 13.19 33.67 -7.58
C ARG A 798 12.98 34.98 -8.35
N THR A 799 11.72 35.39 -8.53
CA THR A 799 11.38 36.66 -9.20
C THR A 799 11.80 37.86 -8.36
N GLN A 800 11.65 37.80 -7.06
CA GLN A 800 12.10 38.83 -6.11
C GLN A 800 13.61 39.01 -6.14
N LEU A 801 14.37 37.91 -6.22
CA LEU A 801 15.82 37.92 -6.40
C LEU A 801 16.22 38.66 -7.69
N LEU A 802 15.56 38.32 -8.81
CA LEU A 802 15.79 39.00 -10.11
C LEU A 802 15.47 40.49 -10.02
N LEU A 803 14.33 40.87 -9.42
CA LEU A 803 13.97 42.26 -9.22
C LEU A 803 15.03 43.02 -8.44
N GLY A 804 15.55 42.43 -7.36
CA GLY A 804 16.65 43.01 -6.58
C GLY A 804 17.95 43.19 -7.37
N GLN A 805 18.29 42.23 -8.24
CA GLN A 805 19.46 42.31 -9.14
C GLN A 805 19.28 43.45 -10.15
N LEU A 806 18.10 43.64 -10.73
CA LEU A 806 17.79 44.72 -11.67
C LEU A 806 17.84 46.09 -10.99
N GLN A 807 17.25 46.23 -9.82
CA GLN A 807 17.30 47.45 -9.01
C GLN A 807 18.74 47.83 -8.63
N ARG A 808 19.59 46.83 -8.31
CA ARG A 808 21.02 47.07 -8.03
C ARG A 808 21.74 47.60 -9.27
N ARG A 809 21.48 47.02 -10.45
CA ARG A 809 22.08 47.48 -11.75
C ARG A 809 21.60 48.89 -12.09
N LEU A 810 20.34 49.22 -11.77
CA LEU A 810 19.76 50.56 -11.87
C LEU A 810 20.21 51.53 -10.76
N ARG A 811 21.12 51.10 -9.88
CA ARG A 811 21.64 51.89 -8.74
C ARG A 811 20.58 52.30 -7.71
N ARG A 812 19.44 51.65 -7.66
CA ARG A 812 18.34 51.87 -6.68
C ARG A 812 18.64 51.09 -5.40
N LYS A 813 19.64 51.52 -4.62
CA LYS A 813 20.23 50.76 -3.51
C LYS A 813 19.24 50.29 -2.44
N GLU A 814 18.34 51.16 -1.99
CA GLU A 814 17.39 50.83 -0.93
C GLU A 814 16.36 49.75 -1.42
N ALA A 815 15.80 49.98 -2.60
CA ALA A 815 14.89 49.01 -3.20
C ALA A 815 15.57 47.67 -3.47
N ALA A 816 16.80 47.66 -4.00
CA ALA A 816 17.59 46.47 -4.21
C ALA A 816 17.84 45.71 -2.90
N SER A 817 18.25 46.43 -1.85
CA SER A 817 18.44 45.84 -0.53
C SER A 817 17.19 45.20 0.02
N ALA A 818 16.03 45.89 -0.07
CA ALA A 818 14.76 45.36 0.39
C ALA A 818 14.35 44.10 -0.37
N SER A 819 14.39 44.12 -1.70
CA SER A 819 14.04 42.98 -2.57
C SER A 819 14.98 41.78 -2.33
N LEU A 820 16.26 42.00 -2.25
CA LEU A 820 17.25 40.91 -2.02
C LEU A 820 17.12 40.34 -0.60
N GLN A 821 16.80 41.17 0.40
CA GLN A 821 16.62 40.75 1.75
C GLN A 821 15.36 39.88 1.90
N GLU A 822 14.25 40.27 1.26
CA GLU A 822 13.00 39.51 1.21
C GLU A 822 13.24 38.15 0.54
N ALA A 823 13.88 38.12 -0.65
CA ALA A 823 14.20 36.87 -1.32
C ALA A 823 15.10 35.94 -0.48
N PHE A 824 16.12 36.49 0.16
CA PHE A 824 17.01 35.76 1.06
C PHE A 824 16.25 35.18 2.25
N GLY A 825 15.37 35.98 2.89
CA GLY A 825 14.56 35.52 4.03
C GLY A 825 13.68 34.34 3.66
N VAL A 826 13.00 34.41 2.51
CA VAL A 826 12.14 33.30 2.02
C VAL A 826 12.97 32.03 1.74
N PHE A 827 14.13 32.13 1.08
CA PHE A 827 14.96 30.96 0.83
C PHE A 827 15.53 30.32 2.09
N GLU A 828 15.87 31.12 3.12
CA GLU A 828 16.28 30.60 4.44
C GLU A 828 15.11 29.92 5.16
N GLU A 829 13.91 30.51 5.14
CA GLU A 829 12.70 29.93 5.72
C GLU A 829 12.32 28.60 5.06
N LEU A 830 12.38 28.55 3.75
CA LEU A 830 12.15 27.33 2.96
C LEU A 830 13.31 26.32 3.04
N ARG A 831 14.44 26.67 3.67
CA ARG A 831 15.67 25.85 3.80
C ARG A 831 16.26 25.42 2.45
N ILE A 832 16.34 26.35 1.50
CA ILE A 832 16.89 26.16 0.16
C ILE A 832 18.29 26.82 0.05
N PRO A 833 19.36 26.15 0.50
CA PRO A 833 20.67 26.78 0.73
C PRO A 833 21.30 27.34 -0.55
N LEU A 834 21.22 26.65 -1.69
CA LEU A 834 21.81 27.09 -2.95
C LEU A 834 21.24 28.44 -3.42
N TRP A 835 19.95 28.66 -3.26
CA TRP A 835 19.29 29.92 -3.63
C TRP A 835 19.46 30.99 -2.56
N ALA A 836 19.50 30.62 -1.27
CA ALA A 836 19.90 31.54 -0.19
C ALA A 836 21.31 32.07 -0.41
N ASP A 837 22.25 31.23 -0.80
CA ASP A 837 23.64 31.64 -1.11
C ASP A 837 23.73 32.60 -2.30
N ARG A 838 22.91 32.36 -3.36
CA ARG A 838 22.79 33.30 -4.48
C ARG A 838 22.28 34.66 -4.03
N ALA A 839 21.22 34.70 -3.23
CA ALA A 839 20.66 35.94 -2.71
C ALA A 839 21.68 36.67 -1.80
N ARG A 840 22.38 35.92 -0.94
CA ARG A 840 23.45 36.42 -0.07
C ARG A 840 24.61 37.05 -0.88
N ALA A 841 25.04 36.39 -1.97
CA ALA A 841 26.06 36.91 -2.85
C ALA A 841 25.65 38.24 -3.50
N GLU A 842 24.38 38.40 -3.91
CA GLU A 842 23.85 39.64 -4.45
C GLU A 842 23.74 40.75 -3.39
N LEU A 843 23.36 40.42 -2.17
CA LEU A 843 23.38 41.37 -1.04
C LEU A 843 24.79 41.91 -0.75
N VAL A 844 25.81 41.04 -0.79
CA VAL A 844 27.22 41.45 -0.65
C VAL A 844 27.61 42.39 -1.80
N ARG A 845 27.23 42.09 -3.05
CA ARG A 845 27.48 42.95 -4.22
C ARG A 845 26.80 44.31 -4.13
N ALA A 846 25.64 44.36 -3.47
CA ALA A 846 24.92 45.60 -3.18
C ALA A 846 25.55 46.38 -2.00
N LYS A 847 26.63 45.90 -1.40
CA LYS A 847 27.28 46.43 -0.17
C LYS A 847 26.33 46.43 1.03
N VAL A 848 25.42 45.49 1.08
CA VAL A 848 24.50 45.24 2.19
C VAL A 848 24.87 43.90 2.81
N ARG A 849 25.09 43.85 4.13
CA ARG A 849 25.31 42.56 4.82
C ARG A 849 23.97 41.82 4.88
N PRO A 850 23.93 40.50 4.55
CA PRO A 850 22.73 39.74 4.70
C PRO A 850 22.32 39.68 6.17
N HIS A 851 21.04 39.91 6.44
CA HIS A 851 20.45 39.76 7.77
C HIS A 851 19.68 38.43 7.79
N ARG A 852 20.07 37.53 8.69
CA ARG A 852 19.22 36.36 9.00
C ARG A 852 18.02 36.84 9.80
N SER A 853 16.85 36.31 9.52
CA SER A 853 15.65 36.56 10.33
C SER A 853 15.94 36.14 11.77
N GLY A 854 15.92 37.13 12.71
CA GLY A 854 16.26 36.90 14.10
C GLY A 854 17.66 37.34 14.55
N GLU A 855 18.62 37.62 13.63
CA GLU A 855 19.92 38.16 14.02
C GLU A 855 19.90 39.66 14.20
N LEU A 856 20.56 40.12 15.26
CA LEU A 856 20.73 41.55 15.53
C LEU A 856 21.75 42.18 14.56
N THR A 857 21.44 43.37 14.05
CA THR A 857 22.42 44.13 13.29
C THR A 857 23.60 44.51 14.19
N PRO A 858 24.80 44.81 13.62
CA PRO A 858 25.93 45.27 14.43
C PRO A 858 25.62 46.47 15.30
N SER A 859 24.73 47.37 14.87
CA SER A 859 24.28 48.52 15.68
C SER A 859 23.30 48.10 16.76
N GLU A 860 22.35 47.20 16.43
CA GLU A 860 21.40 46.64 17.40
C GLU A 860 22.15 45.77 18.43
N LEU A 861 23.15 44.98 18.00
CA LEU A 861 23.95 44.16 18.90
C LEU A 861 24.73 45.03 19.90
N ARG A 862 25.42 46.07 19.45
CA ARG A 862 26.15 46.98 20.31
C ARG A 862 25.20 47.70 21.32
N VAL A 863 24.03 48.14 20.88
CA VAL A 863 23.03 48.73 21.75
C VAL A 863 22.50 47.68 22.74
N ALA A 864 22.27 46.44 22.31
CA ALA A 864 21.83 45.31 23.13
C ALA A 864 22.88 44.97 24.21
N GLU A 865 24.15 44.85 23.85
CA GLU A 865 25.25 44.56 24.78
C GLU A 865 25.40 45.60 25.86
N LEU A 866 25.45 46.90 25.50
CA LEU A 866 25.50 48.00 26.46
C LEU A 866 24.25 48.10 27.33
N ALA A 867 23.12 47.83 26.76
CA ALA A 867 21.88 47.80 27.53
C ALA A 867 21.80 46.58 28.45
N ALA A 868 22.28 45.41 28.03
CA ALA A 868 22.37 44.18 28.84
C ALA A 868 23.37 44.32 29.99
N SER A 869 24.45 45.11 29.83
CA SER A 869 25.38 45.43 30.93
C SER A 869 24.81 46.40 32.00
N GLY A 870 23.58 46.87 31.83
CA GLY A 870 22.92 47.73 32.83
C GLY A 870 22.96 49.24 32.55
N MET A 871 23.61 49.67 31.47
CA MET A 871 23.71 51.14 31.13
C MET A 871 22.35 51.74 30.80
N LYS A 872 22.01 52.91 31.34
CA LYS A 872 20.79 53.65 30.99
C LYS A 872 20.79 54.08 29.52
N ASN A 873 19.66 54.27 28.89
CA ASN A 873 19.55 54.66 27.48
C ASN A 873 20.38 55.95 27.15
N ARG A 874 20.50 56.87 28.11
CA ARG A 874 21.29 58.08 27.98
C ARG A 874 22.79 57.82 27.92
N ASP A 875 23.25 56.84 28.72
CA ASP A 875 24.67 56.46 28.79
C ASP A 875 25.08 55.66 27.56
N VAL A 876 24.18 54.76 27.08
CA VAL A 876 24.32 54.04 25.82
C VAL A 876 24.37 55.00 24.63
N ALA A 877 23.51 56.01 24.64
CA ALA A 877 23.50 57.06 23.62
C ALA A 877 24.83 57.82 23.55
N THR A 878 25.41 58.20 24.73
CA THR A 878 26.67 58.85 24.85
C THR A 878 27.83 57.97 24.40
N ALA A 879 27.82 56.69 24.82
CA ALA A 879 28.86 55.72 24.45
C ALA A 879 28.92 55.40 22.94
N LEU A 880 27.77 55.48 22.27
CA LEU A 880 27.67 55.15 20.83
C LEU A 880 27.55 56.40 19.94
N PHE A 881 27.62 57.63 20.51
CA PHE A 881 27.49 58.91 19.77
C PHE A 881 26.17 58.99 18.97
N ILE A 882 25.05 58.51 19.55
CA ILE A 882 23.68 58.51 18.95
C ILE A 882 22.69 59.19 19.89
N SER A 883 21.47 59.47 19.40
CA SER A 883 20.47 60.08 20.25
C SER A 883 19.79 59.02 21.19
N PRO A 884 19.34 59.42 22.42
CA PRO A 884 18.59 58.48 23.26
C PRO A 884 17.35 57.87 22.59
N LYS A 885 16.69 58.62 21.69
CA LYS A 885 15.56 58.17 20.88
C LYS A 885 15.95 57.08 19.88
N THR A 886 17.17 57.16 19.36
CA THR A 886 17.75 56.13 18.47
C THR A 886 18.06 54.85 19.25
N VAL A 887 18.48 54.95 20.52
CA VAL A 887 18.71 53.80 21.40
C VAL A 887 17.39 53.08 21.66
N GLU A 888 16.30 53.86 21.99
CA GLU A 888 14.97 53.26 22.19
C GLU A 888 14.44 52.54 20.96
N ALA A 889 14.58 53.13 19.79
CA ALA A 889 14.14 52.50 18.53
C ALA A 889 14.94 51.25 18.23
N ASN A 890 16.25 51.20 18.54
CA ASN A 890 17.05 49.99 18.38
C ASN A 890 16.64 48.91 19.38
N LEU A 891 16.42 49.26 20.66
CA LEU A 891 15.95 48.30 21.68
C LEU A 891 14.59 47.70 21.35
N ALA A 892 13.65 48.51 20.85
CA ALA A 892 12.36 47.99 20.40
C ALA A 892 12.50 46.94 19.31
N ARG A 893 13.39 47.15 18.30
CA ARG A 893 13.68 46.18 17.26
C ARG A 893 14.44 44.97 17.79
N VAL A 894 15.36 45.13 18.72
CA VAL A 894 16.03 44.03 19.42
C VAL A 894 15.05 43.16 20.14
N TYR A 895 14.12 43.74 20.91
CA TYR A 895 13.10 42.99 21.63
C TYR A 895 12.20 42.19 20.68
N GLN A 896 11.76 42.81 19.60
CA GLN A 896 10.96 42.13 18.56
C GLN A 896 11.72 40.96 17.93
N LYS A 897 13.01 41.15 17.55
CA LYS A 897 13.84 40.12 16.92
C LYS A 897 14.19 38.98 17.85
N LEU A 898 14.41 39.23 19.14
CA LEU A 898 14.75 38.18 20.11
C LEU A 898 13.50 37.57 20.79
N GLY A 899 12.29 38.03 20.45
CA GLY A 899 11.04 37.56 21.07
C GLY A 899 10.89 37.87 22.56
N ILE A 900 11.59 38.91 23.06
CA ILE A 900 11.62 39.31 24.48
C ILE A 900 10.81 40.58 24.71
N LYS A 901 10.32 40.79 25.93
CA LYS A 901 9.42 41.90 26.26
C LYS A 901 10.04 42.93 27.19
N SER A 902 11.22 42.68 27.72
CA SER A 902 11.81 43.54 28.75
C SER A 902 13.34 43.58 28.72
N ARG A 903 13.89 44.68 29.28
CA ARG A 903 15.34 44.85 29.46
C ARG A 903 15.97 43.79 30.40
N ALA A 904 15.22 43.28 31.36
CA ALA A 904 15.63 42.21 32.26
C ALA A 904 15.78 40.89 31.50
N GLU A 905 14.91 40.64 30.54
CA GLU A 905 15.00 39.46 29.64
C GLU A 905 16.19 39.59 28.67
N LEU A 906 16.48 40.78 28.15
CA LEU A 906 17.65 41.06 27.36
C LEU A 906 18.97 40.73 28.11
N GLY A 907 19.06 41.14 29.39
CA GLY A 907 20.22 40.84 30.22
C GLY A 907 20.44 39.36 30.44
N ARG A 908 19.37 38.55 30.53
CA ARG A 908 19.45 37.09 30.60
C ARG A 908 19.83 36.45 29.27
N HIS A 909 19.30 37.00 28.17
CA HIS A 909 19.54 36.45 26.81
C HIS A 909 20.96 36.71 26.31
N MET A 910 21.59 37.77 26.72
CA MET A 910 22.94 38.22 26.32
C MET A 910 24.05 37.70 27.24
N ARG A 911 23.74 37.00 28.35
CA ARG A 911 24.78 36.34 29.18
C ARG A 911 25.26 35.09 28.46
N PRO A 912 26.61 34.86 28.34
CA PRO A 912 27.11 33.58 27.87
C PRO A 912 26.65 32.48 28.84
N PRO A 913 26.36 31.26 28.32
CA PRO A 913 26.11 30.12 29.19
C PRO A 913 27.36 29.93 30.05
N ASN A 914 27.21 29.91 31.38
CA ASN A 914 28.27 29.67 32.33
C ASN A 914 29.01 28.38 31.95
N GLU A 915 30.39 28.45 31.98
CA GLU A 915 31.26 27.29 32.02
C GLU A 915 30.92 26.33 33.14
#